data_4b8b8d5ba19d76ef4f6ad55c9b166718
#
_entry.id   4b8b8d5ba19d76ef4f6ad55c9b166718
#
_cell.length_a   1.000
_cell.length_b   1.000
_cell.length_c   1.000
_cell.angle_alpha   90.00
_cell.angle_beta   90.00
_cell.angle_gamma   90.00
#
_symmetry.space_group_name_H-M   'P 1'
#
loop_
_entity.id
_entity.type
_entity.pdbx_description
1 polymer ?
#
loop_
_entity_poly.entity_id
_entity_poly.type
_entity_poly.pdbx_seq_one_letter_code
_entity_poly.pdbx_strand_id
1 'polypeptide(L)'
;MRSVAIIQARMGSTRLPGKVLAPLGRMPVLGWVVRAAQAIPGVDAVMVATGSSAENDPIAAWCASARVAAMRGPDEDVLARYALAAREARADIVLRLTADCPLLDPAVCGQVLHLVASGCADYASNVDPATWPDGLDCEAFTADALFAADRLAGGAPEREHVTPFMRADRARLRNAPLVCPLPGLAAERWTLDTPGDMEFLQGIVSRLGAAAPPSFVEVLALLRACPELRRPPSEVRNAGFARSVALAAATVPAGQRSFDRSRALLESAERLIPLGSQTFSKSRVQYPPGAAPLFLTHGSGGRVWDVDGNEYVDLVNGLLAVGLGYRDPDVDAAIRRQLADGISFSLSTELEQRLAAAIVRLVPCAEQVRFAKNGTDATSAAVRIARAATGRNRVITCGYHGWQDWFIGATTRSKGVPAAVRALTHPVPYNDLRAVEDLLAKHRGEFAAMVMEPANIVPPAPGYLGSLKELLHAHGAFLVFDEVITGFRFAKGGAQELFGVVPDLASLGKAMGNGMPISAVVGRADLMRQMEEVFFSATFGGEALSLAAALAVLTKIEREPVVERLWASGARLRAGVDGLLAARGLDGLVKLNGFDPWVLLSIEPHAHATPFETKTILLYELAARGVLTVGSHNVSYAHDEADLAHALGAWAGALDVLATMLRRGPVRPQMKVPPLEPVFRVR
;
A
#
# COMPACT_ATOMS: atom_id res chain seq x y z
N MET A 1 37.16 -12.32 -4.80
CA MET A 1 36.42 -11.16 -4.27
C MET A 1 36.58 -11.18 -2.76
N ARG A 2 36.91 -10.03 -2.18
CA ARG A 2 37.09 -9.88 -0.73
C ARG A 2 35.78 -9.46 -0.08
N SER A 3 35.25 -10.30 0.82
CA SER A 3 34.00 -10.09 1.54
C SER A 3 34.27 -9.57 2.96
N VAL A 4 33.73 -8.41 3.29
CA VAL A 4 33.97 -7.75 4.58
C VAL A 4 32.66 -7.56 5.33
N ALA A 5 32.56 -8.10 6.54
CA ALA A 5 31.45 -7.79 7.44
C ALA A 5 31.71 -6.45 8.15
N ILE A 6 30.87 -5.47 7.90
CA ILE A 6 30.94 -4.15 8.52
C ILE A 6 29.80 -4.02 9.52
N ILE A 7 30.16 -3.86 10.81
CA ILE A 7 29.23 -3.77 11.94
C ILE A 7 29.06 -2.29 12.31
N GLN A 8 27.87 -1.76 12.11
CA GLN A 8 27.51 -0.41 12.52
C GLN A 8 27.28 -0.35 14.04
N ALA A 9 28.02 0.52 14.74
CA ALA A 9 27.88 0.72 16.18
C ALA A 9 27.91 2.20 16.56
N ARG A 10 27.05 2.62 17.51
CA ARG A 10 27.05 3.98 18.13
C ARG A 10 26.63 3.93 19.59
N MET A 11 27.15 4.85 20.41
CA MET A 11 26.76 4.98 21.82
C MET A 11 25.41 5.70 22.00
N GLY A 12 25.08 6.62 21.09
CA GLY A 12 23.90 7.50 21.15
C GLY A 12 22.58 6.82 20.83
N SER A 13 22.14 5.87 21.67
CA SER A 13 20.79 5.31 21.60
C SER A 13 19.87 6.09 22.55
N THR A 14 18.77 6.65 22.04
CA THR A 14 17.81 7.43 22.85
C THR A 14 16.99 6.57 23.82
N ARG A 15 16.77 5.29 23.51
CA ARG A 15 15.95 4.35 24.29
C ARG A 15 16.77 3.57 25.33
N LEU A 16 18.00 3.22 24.99
CA LEU A 16 18.93 2.51 25.86
C LEU A 16 20.36 2.99 25.58
N PRO A 17 20.78 4.12 26.20
CA PRO A 17 22.12 4.69 25.99
C PRO A 17 23.22 3.67 26.27
N GLY A 18 24.24 3.60 25.38
CA GLY A 18 25.36 2.69 25.55
C GLY A 18 25.06 1.20 25.33
N LYS A 19 23.88 0.84 24.82
CA LYS A 19 23.40 -0.55 24.69
C LYS A 19 24.39 -1.51 24.01
N VAL A 20 25.18 -1.01 23.04
CA VAL A 20 26.14 -1.84 22.28
C VAL A 20 27.31 -2.34 23.13
N LEU A 21 27.68 -1.62 24.18
CA LEU A 21 28.71 -2.03 25.14
C LEU A 21 28.14 -2.57 26.46
N ALA A 22 26.81 -2.63 26.60
CA ALA A 22 26.18 -3.19 27.77
C ALA A 22 26.54 -4.68 27.93
N PRO A 23 26.76 -5.16 29.19
CA PRO A 23 27.15 -6.56 29.44
C PRO A 23 25.99 -7.50 29.12
N LEU A 24 26.27 -8.50 28.28
CA LEU A 24 25.38 -9.60 27.95
C LEU A 24 26.11 -10.92 28.24
N GLY A 25 25.88 -11.52 29.41
CA GLY A 25 26.65 -12.64 29.88
C GLY A 25 28.12 -12.26 30.13
N ARG A 26 29.06 -12.93 29.45
CA ARG A 26 30.52 -12.77 29.69
C ARG A 26 31.17 -11.71 28.76
N MET A 27 30.45 -11.10 27.84
CA MET A 27 30.98 -10.12 26.91
C MET A 27 29.93 -9.02 26.62
N PRO A 28 30.31 -7.87 26.10
CA PRO A 28 29.33 -6.85 25.71
C PRO A 28 28.54 -7.30 24.49
N VAL A 29 27.37 -6.66 24.24
CA VAL A 29 26.49 -6.94 23.10
C VAL A 29 27.26 -6.90 21.77
N LEU A 30 28.08 -5.87 21.54
CA LEU A 30 28.96 -5.76 20.36
C LEU A 30 29.90 -7.00 20.22
N GLY A 31 30.36 -7.53 21.34
CA GLY A 31 31.22 -8.73 21.34
C GLY A 31 30.53 -9.97 20.77
N TRP A 32 29.25 -10.14 21.04
CA TRP A 32 28.44 -11.21 20.45
C TRP A 32 28.30 -11.06 18.93
N VAL A 33 28.04 -9.83 18.46
CA VAL A 33 27.90 -9.53 17.03
C VAL A 33 29.23 -9.72 16.29
N VAL A 34 30.33 -9.22 16.83
CA VAL A 34 31.68 -9.42 16.25
C VAL A 34 32.02 -10.91 16.14
N ARG A 35 31.75 -11.67 17.18
CA ARG A 35 32.01 -13.11 17.21
C ARG A 35 31.16 -13.87 16.20
N ALA A 36 29.86 -13.50 16.06
CA ALA A 36 29.01 -14.06 15.04
C ALA A 36 29.52 -13.71 13.63
N ALA A 37 29.89 -12.43 13.40
CA ALA A 37 30.46 -11.98 12.13
C ALA A 37 31.74 -12.72 11.72
N GLN A 38 32.63 -13.02 12.68
CA GLN A 38 33.86 -13.81 12.45
C GLN A 38 33.58 -15.27 12.11
N ALA A 39 32.43 -15.80 12.47
CA ALA A 39 32.01 -17.16 12.18
C ALA A 39 31.19 -17.30 10.88
N ILE A 40 30.87 -16.21 10.19
CA ILE A 40 30.07 -16.24 8.95
C ILE A 40 30.90 -16.89 7.82
N PRO A 41 30.39 -17.97 7.19
CA PRO A 41 31.07 -18.57 6.03
C PRO A 41 31.24 -17.55 4.88
N GLY A 42 32.46 -17.43 4.39
CA GLY A 42 32.79 -16.54 3.25
C GLY A 42 33.15 -15.11 3.64
N VAL A 43 33.21 -14.75 4.92
CA VAL A 43 33.70 -13.46 5.40
C VAL A 43 35.23 -13.52 5.58
N ASP A 44 35.94 -12.62 4.88
CA ASP A 44 37.41 -12.54 4.95
C ASP A 44 37.91 -11.61 6.06
N ALA A 45 37.12 -10.60 6.43
CA ALA A 45 37.46 -9.65 7.49
C ALA A 45 36.21 -9.08 8.17
N VAL A 46 36.37 -8.66 9.43
CA VAL A 46 35.32 -7.97 10.21
C VAL A 46 35.85 -6.60 10.62
N MET A 47 35.02 -5.57 10.45
CA MET A 47 35.30 -4.18 10.83
C MET A 47 34.12 -3.57 11.55
N VAL A 48 34.37 -2.82 12.64
CA VAL A 48 33.36 -2.00 13.29
C VAL A 48 33.41 -0.57 12.74
N ALA A 49 32.29 -0.08 12.23
CA ALA A 49 32.13 1.29 11.74
C ALA A 49 31.39 2.15 12.78
N THR A 50 32.07 3.12 13.40
CA THR A 50 31.52 3.99 14.45
C THR A 50 31.67 5.47 14.12
N GLY A 51 30.97 6.33 14.87
CA GLY A 51 31.04 7.78 14.69
C GLY A 51 32.36 8.40 15.14
N SER A 52 32.64 9.60 14.61
CA SER A 52 33.87 10.35 14.93
C SER A 52 33.77 11.19 16.20
N SER A 53 32.56 11.41 16.74
CA SER A 53 32.37 12.15 18.00
C SER A 53 32.99 11.42 19.21
N ALA A 54 33.40 12.19 20.22
CA ALA A 54 33.98 11.63 21.46
C ALA A 54 33.04 10.70 22.22
N GLU A 55 31.73 10.80 22.02
CA GLU A 55 30.72 9.90 22.56
C GLU A 55 31.01 8.44 22.18
N ASN A 56 31.56 8.19 20.98
CA ASN A 56 31.87 6.88 20.44
C ASN A 56 33.29 6.36 20.79
N ASP A 57 34.09 7.12 21.57
CA ASP A 57 35.45 6.68 22.01
C ASP A 57 35.44 5.34 22.75
N PRO A 58 34.44 5.02 23.61
CA PRO A 58 34.38 3.73 24.27
C PRO A 58 34.29 2.54 23.29
N ILE A 59 33.62 2.70 22.15
CA ILE A 59 33.55 1.65 21.11
C ILE A 59 34.93 1.43 20.48
N ALA A 60 35.61 2.51 20.11
CA ALA A 60 36.96 2.44 19.52
C ALA A 60 37.96 1.80 20.53
N ALA A 61 37.91 2.18 21.79
CA ALA A 61 38.74 1.60 22.86
C ALA A 61 38.46 0.09 23.06
N TRP A 62 37.19 -0.31 23.05
CA TRP A 62 36.81 -1.71 23.13
C TRP A 62 37.34 -2.48 21.91
N CYS A 63 37.17 -1.97 20.69
CA CYS A 63 37.68 -2.61 19.48
C CYS A 63 39.20 -2.81 19.55
N ALA A 64 39.96 -1.81 20.01
CA ALA A 64 41.41 -1.92 20.20
C ALA A 64 41.77 -3.03 21.19
N SER A 65 41.10 -3.11 22.34
CA SER A 65 41.29 -4.14 23.35
C SER A 65 40.96 -5.54 22.85
N ALA A 66 39.89 -5.65 22.04
CA ALA A 66 39.42 -6.90 21.44
C ALA A 66 40.18 -7.29 20.17
N ARG A 67 41.13 -6.45 19.68
CA ARG A 67 41.89 -6.64 18.43
C ARG A 67 40.94 -6.72 17.21
N VAL A 68 39.89 -5.97 17.17
CA VAL A 68 38.94 -5.85 16.05
C VAL A 68 39.23 -4.55 15.28
N ALA A 69 39.30 -4.64 13.97
CA ALA A 69 39.45 -3.45 13.12
C ALA A 69 38.28 -2.47 13.35
N ALA A 70 38.58 -1.20 13.51
CA ALA A 70 37.57 -0.16 13.68
C ALA A 70 37.86 1.02 12.78
N MET A 71 36.82 1.56 12.15
CA MET A 71 36.83 2.80 11.36
C MET A 71 35.91 3.84 11.96
N ARG A 72 36.36 5.08 11.99
CA ARG A 72 35.54 6.22 12.47
C ARG A 72 35.18 7.11 11.29
N GLY A 73 33.93 7.53 11.22
CA GLY A 73 33.43 8.40 10.16
C GLY A 73 32.26 9.27 10.61
N PRO A 74 31.53 9.92 9.68
CA PRO A 74 30.44 10.84 10.02
C PRO A 74 29.42 10.22 10.96
N ASP A 75 28.95 10.95 11.96
CA ASP A 75 28.02 10.46 12.99
C ASP A 75 26.62 10.24 12.42
N GLU A 76 26.10 11.19 11.62
CA GLU A 76 24.75 11.16 11.09
C GLU A 76 24.67 10.51 9.67
N ASP A 77 25.74 10.65 8.89
CA ASP A 77 25.84 10.07 7.55
C ASP A 77 26.43 8.66 7.60
N VAL A 78 25.58 7.70 7.95
CA VAL A 78 25.98 6.31 8.11
C VAL A 78 26.36 5.66 6.75
N LEU A 79 25.70 6.06 5.64
CA LEU A 79 26.03 5.57 4.30
C LEU A 79 27.46 5.96 3.90
N ALA A 80 27.85 7.22 4.09
CA ALA A 80 29.24 7.66 3.86
C ALA A 80 30.22 6.90 4.77
N ARG A 81 29.86 6.64 6.02
CA ARG A 81 30.69 5.86 6.95
C ARG A 81 30.90 4.42 6.47
N TYR A 82 29.86 3.75 5.91
CA TYR A 82 29.99 2.44 5.28
C TYR A 82 30.90 2.50 4.03
N ALA A 83 30.76 3.51 3.19
CA ALA A 83 31.58 3.69 2.01
C ALA A 83 33.06 3.90 2.36
N LEU A 84 33.36 4.66 3.41
CA LEU A 84 34.73 4.83 3.94
C LEU A 84 35.29 3.51 4.48
N ALA A 85 34.51 2.79 5.29
CA ALA A 85 34.91 1.49 5.84
C ALA A 85 35.20 0.45 4.73
N ALA A 86 34.37 0.40 3.72
CA ALA A 86 34.54 -0.51 2.58
C ALA A 86 35.81 -0.19 1.77
N ARG A 87 36.13 1.10 1.55
CA ARG A 87 37.38 1.54 0.89
C ARG A 87 38.61 1.17 1.70
N GLU A 88 38.60 1.45 3.01
CA GLU A 88 39.70 1.13 3.91
C GLU A 88 39.96 -0.38 3.97
N ALA A 89 38.88 -1.18 4.06
CA ALA A 89 38.95 -2.64 4.08
C ALA A 89 39.26 -3.26 2.70
N ARG A 90 39.24 -2.48 1.63
CA ARG A 90 39.34 -2.94 0.22
C ARG A 90 38.32 -4.06 -0.06
N ALA A 91 37.06 -3.81 0.34
CA ALA A 91 35.98 -4.77 0.15
C ALA A 91 35.51 -4.78 -1.31
N ASP A 92 35.34 -5.97 -1.88
CA ASP A 92 34.57 -6.17 -3.12
C ASP A 92 33.10 -6.37 -2.80
N ILE A 93 32.82 -7.02 -1.66
CA ILE A 93 31.47 -7.29 -1.13
C ILE A 93 31.40 -6.83 0.32
N VAL A 94 30.35 -6.13 0.69
CA VAL A 94 30.06 -5.70 2.06
C VAL A 94 28.88 -6.52 2.60
N LEU A 95 29.06 -7.10 3.79
CA LEU A 95 27.98 -7.61 4.59
C LEU A 95 27.69 -6.62 5.71
N ARG A 96 26.50 -5.99 5.67
CA ARG A 96 26.05 -5.03 6.66
C ARG A 96 25.42 -5.73 7.85
N LEU A 97 25.91 -5.42 9.04
CA LEU A 97 25.40 -5.90 10.32
C LEU A 97 25.20 -4.72 11.28
N THR A 98 24.29 -4.86 12.24
CA THR A 98 24.03 -3.86 13.28
C THR A 98 24.42 -4.39 14.66
N ALA A 99 25.02 -3.55 15.48
CA ALA A 99 25.61 -3.92 16.76
C ALA A 99 24.60 -4.30 17.86
N ASP A 100 23.31 -4.15 17.59
CA ASP A 100 22.20 -4.46 18.51
C ASP A 100 21.52 -5.82 18.24
N CYS A 101 22.10 -6.63 17.37
CA CYS A 101 21.63 -7.97 16.98
C CYS A 101 22.55 -9.09 17.53
N PRO A 102 22.61 -9.34 18.85
CA PRO A 102 23.59 -10.28 19.44
C PRO A 102 23.33 -11.77 19.15
N LEU A 103 22.14 -12.12 18.63
CA LEU A 103 21.76 -13.48 18.29
C LEU A 103 21.87 -13.78 16.79
N LEU A 104 22.67 -13.01 16.03
CA LEU A 104 22.93 -13.27 14.62
C LEU A 104 23.35 -14.71 14.38
N ASP A 105 22.72 -15.35 13.38
CA ASP A 105 23.06 -16.70 12.94
C ASP A 105 24.08 -16.64 11.79
N PRO A 106 25.33 -17.15 12.00
CA PRO A 106 26.34 -17.10 10.94
C PRO A 106 25.96 -17.84 9.66
N ALA A 107 25.18 -18.93 9.75
CA ALA A 107 24.78 -19.70 8.58
C ALA A 107 23.75 -18.93 7.73
N VAL A 108 22.81 -18.25 8.37
CA VAL A 108 21.82 -17.40 7.68
C VAL A 108 22.54 -16.22 7.00
N CYS A 109 23.44 -15.55 7.71
CA CYS A 109 24.22 -14.44 7.13
C CYS A 109 25.11 -14.92 5.97
N GLY A 110 25.69 -16.13 6.06
CA GLY A 110 26.48 -16.75 5.00
C GLY A 110 25.67 -17.04 3.74
N GLN A 111 24.38 -17.42 3.88
CA GLN A 111 23.48 -17.60 2.73
C GLN A 111 23.19 -16.27 2.03
N VAL A 112 22.93 -15.18 2.79
CA VAL A 112 22.74 -13.84 2.21
C VAL A 112 24.00 -13.38 1.47
N LEU A 113 25.17 -13.56 2.08
CA LEU A 113 26.45 -13.23 1.46
C LEU A 113 26.69 -14.03 0.16
N HIS A 114 26.36 -15.31 0.15
CA HIS A 114 26.53 -16.20 -1.00
C HIS A 114 25.72 -15.73 -2.23
N LEU A 115 24.51 -15.18 -2.05
CA LEU A 115 23.71 -14.65 -3.15
C LEU A 115 24.42 -13.53 -3.93
N VAL A 116 25.25 -12.74 -3.24
CA VAL A 116 26.07 -11.69 -3.89
C VAL A 116 27.40 -12.27 -4.37
N ALA A 117 28.08 -13.08 -3.57
CA ALA A 117 29.38 -13.64 -3.90
C ALA A 117 29.37 -14.59 -5.12
N SER A 118 28.23 -15.26 -5.36
CA SER A 118 28.01 -16.08 -6.56
C SER A 118 27.67 -15.27 -7.81
N GLY A 119 27.52 -13.95 -7.70
CA GLY A 119 27.12 -13.08 -8.82
C GLY A 119 25.64 -13.16 -9.19
N CYS A 120 24.79 -13.80 -8.36
CA CYS A 120 23.36 -13.87 -8.61
C CYS A 120 22.66 -12.54 -8.34
N ALA A 121 23.19 -11.71 -7.43
CA ALA A 121 22.63 -10.43 -7.05
C ALA A 121 23.72 -9.36 -6.86
N ASP A 122 23.32 -8.10 -6.96
CA ASP A 122 24.14 -6.95 -6.59
C ASP A 122 23.82 -6.47 -5.16
N TYR A 123 22.61 -6.79 -4.69
CA TYR A 123 22.13 -6.61 -3.33
C TYR A 123 21.30 -7.84 -2.91
N ALA A 124 21.55 -8.36 -1.72
CA ALA A 124 20.75 -9.43 -1.13
C ALA A 124 20.46 -9.14 0.35
N SER A 125 19.31 -9.59 0.86
CA SER A 125 18.95 -9.40 2.25
C SER A 125 17.97 -10.44 2.76
N ASN A 126 17.87 -10.58 4.08
CA ASN A 126 16.82 -11.30 4.76
C ASN A 126 15.77 -10.37 5.42
N VAL A 127 15.83 -9.06 5.12
CA VAL A 127 14.97 -8.03 5.73
C VAL A 127 13.83 -7.56 4.83
N ASP A 128 13.89 -7.83 3.53
CA ASP A 128 12.87 -7.44 2.54
C ASP A 128 12.62 -8.58 1.53
N PRO A 129 11.48 -9.31 1.64
CA PRO A 129 10.41 -9.20 2.65
C PRO A 129 10.86 -9.67 4.04
N ALA A 130 10.30 -9.05 5.09
CA ALA A 130 10.59 -9.36 6.47
C ALA A 130 9.93 -10.69 6.89
N THR A 131 10.64 -11.81 6.73
CA THR A 131 10.15 -13.17 7.05
C THR A 131 10.91 -13.83 8.20
N TRP A 132 12.11 -13.33 8.52
CA TRP A 132 12.96 -13.77 9.61
C TRP A 132 12.67 -13.01 10.92
N PRO A 133 13.02 -13.54 12.09
CA PRO A 133 13.01 -12.79 13.34
C PRO A 133 13.76 -11.47 13.25
N ASP A 134 13.19 -10.39 13.81
CA ASP A 134 13.86 -9.09 13.97
C ASP A 134 15.06 -9.25 14.92
N GLY A 135 16.28 -8.99 14.43
CA GLY A 135 17.54 -9.27 15.16
C GLY A 135 18.41 -10.35 14.51
N LEU A 136 17.93 -10.98 13.42
CA LEU A 136 18.76 -11.76 12.50
C LEU A 136 19.11 -10.98 11.23
N ASP A 137 18.91 -9.68 11.25
CA ASP A 137 18.97 -8.81 10.08
C ASP A 137 20.39 -8.73 9.51
N CYS A 138 20.52 -9.11 8.24
CA CYS A 138 21.76 -8.93 7.47
C CYS A 138 21.48 -8.59 6.02
N GLU A 139 22.36 -7.78 5.44
CA GLU A 139 22.25 -7.31 4.07
C GLU A 139 23.63 -7.36 3.42
N ALA A 140 23.72 -7.97 2.24
CA ALA A 140 24.96 -8.05 1.47
C ALA A 140 24.82 -7.28 0.17
N PHE A 141 25.88 -6.61 -0.24
CA PHE A 141 25.90 -5.86 -1.50
C PHE A 141 27.32 -5.69 -2.03
N THR A 142 27.42 -5.48 -3.35
CA THR A 142 28.71 -5.18 -3.98
C THR A 142 29.21 -3.80 -3.53
N ALA A 143 30.53 -3.63 -3.47
CA ALA A 143 31.12 -2.33 -3.18
C ALA A 143 30.70 -1.26 -4.21
N ASP A 144 30.53 -1.64 -5.47
CA ASP A 144 30.05 -0.74 -6.53
C ASP A 144 28.64 -0.23 -6.26
N ALA A 145 27.71 -1.10 -5.78
CA ALA A 145 26.37 -0.71 -5.39
C ALA A 145 26.40 0.28 -4.21
N LEU A 146 27.24 0.03 -3.20
CA LEU A 146 27.45 0.93 -2.08
C LEU A 146 27.98 2.30 -2.52
N PHE A 147 29.01 2.33 -3.38
CA PHE A 147 29.58 3.58 -3.86
C PHE A 147 28.66 4.34 -4.79
N ALA A 148 27.81 3.65 -5.54
CA ALA A 148 26.75 4.28 -6.32
C ALA A 148 25.69 4.92 -5.40
N ALA A 149 25.25 4.21 -4.37
CA ALA A 149 24.34 4.74 -3.37
C ALA A 149 24.93 5.97 -2.64
N ASP A 150 26.19 5.91 -2.22
CA ASP A 150 26.90 7.02 -1.57
C ASP A 150 26.93 8.31 -2.43
N ARG A 151 27.03 8.16 -3.75
CA ARG A 151 27.03 9.31 -4.68
C ARG A 151 25.63 9.82 -5.00
N LEU A 152 24.60 8.97 -5.01
CA LEU A 152 23.29 9.26 -5.60
C LEU A 152 22.20 9.46 -4.57
N ALA A 153 22.32 8.85 -3.37
CA ALA A 153 21.34 9.00 -2.30
C ALA A 153 21.38 10.41 -1.71
N GLY A 154 20.27 11.13 -1.83
CA GLY A 154 20.14 12.53 -1.37
C GLY A 154 19.25 12.70 -0.15
N GLY A 155 18.43 11.71 0.18
CA GLY A 155 17.50 11.76 1.31
C GLY A 155 18.17 11.48 2.67
N ALA A 156 17.85 12.24 3.71
CA ALA A 156 18.37 11.98 5.05
C ALA A 156 18.09 10.55 5.55
N PRO A 157 16.89 9.96 5.35
CA PRO A 157 16.63 8.56 5.70
C PRO A 157 17.51 7.55 4.95
N GLU A 158 17.84 7.82 3.68
CA GLU A 158 18.73 6.96 2.88
C GLU A 158 20.17 7.01 3.40
N ARG A 159 20.62 8.20 3.79
CA ARG A 159 21.96 8.43 4.34
C ARG A 159 22.13 7.83 5.75
N GLU A 160 21.10 7.91 6.59
CA GLU A 160 21.09 7.33 7.95
C GLU A 160 20.99 5.81 7.95
N HIS A 161 20.14 5.22 7.08
CA HIS A 161 19.82 3.79 7.11
C HIS A 161 20.56 2.93 6.07
N VAL A 162 21.42 3.53 5.25
CA VAL A 162 22.39 2.90 4.31
C VAL A 162 21.75 2.26 3.08
N THR A 163 20.83 1.34 3.27
CA THR A 163 20.33 0.43 2.20
C THR A 163 19.02 0.82 1.52
N PRO A 164 18.22 1.80 2.00
CA PRO A 164 16.95 2.14 1.35
C PRO A 164 17.09 2.50 -0.13
N PHE A 165 18.13 3.26 -0.51
CA PHE A 165 18.42 3.58 -1.90
C PHE A 165 18.69 2.32 -2.74
N MET A 166 19.51 1.39 -2.26
CA MET A 166 19.84 0.14 -2.97
C MET A 166 18.62 -0.78 -3.09
N ARG A 167 17.76 -0.83 -2.08
CA ARG A 167 16.50 -1.59 -2.12
C ARG A 167 15.50 -1.05 -3.14
N ALA A 168 15.43 0.27 -3.27
CA ALA A 168 14.53 0.95 -4.19
C ALA A 168 14.99 0.89 -5.66
N ASP A 169 16.30 0.91 -5.93
CA ASP A 169 16.85 0.99 -7.28
C ASP A 169 16.92 -0.38 -7.99
N ARG A 170 15.77 -1.03 -8.10
CA ARG A 170 15.64 -2.34 -8.79
C ARG A 170 15.85 -2.24 -10.32
N ALA A 171 15.95 -1.05 -10.87
CA ALA A 171 16.24 -0.86 -12.28
C ALA A 171 17.73 -1.04 -12.60
N ARG A 172 18.60 -0.72 -11.64
CA ARG A 172 20.05 -0.82 -11.78
C ARG A 172 20.66 -2.00 -11.05
N LEU A 173 20.04 -2.44 -9.94
CA LEU A 173 20.56 -3.48 -9.07
C LEU A 173 19.67 -4.73 -9.10
N ARG A 174 20.31 -5.88 -9.26
CA ARG A 174 19.65 -7.18 -9.11
C ARG A 174 19.52 -7.48 -7.61
N ASN A 175 18.30 -7.47 -7.12
CA ASN A 175 17.98 -7.70 -5.70
C ASN A 175 17.52 -9.14 -5.50
N ALA A 176 18.08 -9.82 -4.48
CA ALA A 176 17.70 -11.18 -4.10
C ALA A 176 17.29 -11.25 -2.61
N PRO A 177 16.06 -11.65 -2.28
CA PRO A 177 15.66 -11.89 -0.91
C PRO A 177 16.02 -13.30 -0.44
N LEU A 178 16.46 -13.44 0.81
CA LEU A 178 16.52 -14.70 1.51
C LEU A 178 15.28 -14.86 2.40
N VAL A 179 14.31 -15.64 1.95
CA VAL A 179 13.06 -15.89 2.66
C VAL A 179 13.24 -16.97 3.72
N CYS A 180 12.68 -16.77 4.92
CA CYS A 180 12.71 -17.79 5.98
C CYS A 180 11.89 -19.02 5.57
N PRO A 181 12.44 -20.24 5.67
CA PRO A 181 11.72 -21.45 5.32
C PRO A 181 10.61 -21.82 6.33
N LEU A 182 10.62 -21.21 7.50
CA LEU A 182 9.61 -21.43 8.55
C LEU A 182 8.62 -20.27 8.59
N PRO A 183 7.31 -20.50 8.47
CA PRO A 183 6.32 -19.44 8.50
C PRO A 183 6.14 -18.86 9.91
N GLY A 184 5.67 -17.61 9.99
CA GLY A 184 5.23 -16.98 11.24
C GLY A 184 6.35 -16.38 12.10
N LEU A 185 7.62 -16.42 11.67
CA LEU A 185 8.74 -15.92 12.47
C LEU A 185 8.97 -14.41 12.34
N ALA A 186 8.35 -13.74 11.41
CA ALA A 186 8.47 -12.30 11.25
C ALA A 186 8.00 -11.47 12.46
N ALA A 187 7.15 -12.06 13.30
CA ALA A 187 6.66 -11.45 14.54
C ALA A 187 7.61 -11.63 15.74
N GLU A 188 8.62 -12.52 15.64
CA GLU A 188 9.60 -12.70 16.70
C GLU A 188 10.60 -11.53 16.72
N ARG A 189 10.97 -11.07 17.93
CA ARG A 189 11.88 -9.95 18.12
C ARG A 189 13.05 -10.34 19.04
N TRP A 190 14.25 -10.30 18.48
CA TRP A 190 15.50 -10.74 19.11
C TRP A 190 16.59 -9.65 19.08
N THR A 191 16.25 -8.42 18.72
CA THR A 191 17.15 -7.26 18.74
C THR A 191 17.09 -6.52 20.07
N LEU A 192 18.11 -5.69 20.36
CA LEU A 192 18.22 -4.91 21.60
C LEU A 192 17.89 -3.43 21.39
N ASP A 193 16.75 -2.99 21.90
CA ASP A 193 16.36 -1.58 21.85
C ASP A 193 15.88 -1.03 23.20
N THR A 194 15.34 -1.90 24.04
CA THR A 194 14.73 -1.52 25.32
C THR A 194 15.32 -2.32 26.47
N PRO A 195 15.14 -1.89 27.75
CA PRO A 195 15.51 -2.72 28.91
C PRO A 195 14.87 -4.11 28.89
N GLY A 196 13.61 -4.22 28.42
CA GLY A 196 12.95 -5.51 28.29
C GLY A 196 13.60 -6.43 27.27
N ASP A 197 14.11 -5.89 26.15
CA ASP A 197 14.88 -6.69 25.18
C ASP A 197 16.17 -7.22 25.83
N MET A 198 16.82 -6.43 26.71
CA MET A 198 18.01 -6.86 27.43
C MET A 198 17.72 -8.05 28.37
N GLU A 199 16.61 -8.01 29.10
CA GLU A 199 16.20 -9.12 29.96
C GLU A 199 15.92 -10.40 29.17
N PHE A 200 15.24 -10.27 28.02
CA PHE A 200 15.01 -11.38 27.10
C PHE A 200 16.33 -11.99 26.61
N LEU A 201 17.24 -11.16 26.11
CA LEU A 201 18.54 -11.60 25.60
C LEU A 201 19.41 -12.26 26.71
N GLN A 202 19.41 -11.71 27.92
CA GLN A 202 20.07 -12.32 29.08
C GLN A 202 19.47 -13.68 29.40
N GLY A 203 18.15 -13.83 29.35
CA GLY A 203 17.45 -15.10 29.51
C GLY A 203 17.88 -16.16 28.50
N ILE A 204 18.04 -15.77 27.22
CA ILE A 204 18.51 -16.67 26.14
C ILE A 204 19.99 -17.07 26.37
N VAL A 205 20.85 -16.05 26.50
CA VAL A 205 22.32 -16.27 26.59
C VAL A 205 22.69 -17.08 27.83
N SER A 206 22.01 -16.88 28.96
CA SER A 206 22.29 -17.67 30.20
C SER A 206 21.98 -19.15 30.03
N ARG A 207 21.06 -19.54 29.16
CA ARG A 207 20.65 -20.92 28.93
C ARG A 207 21.38 -21.61 27.78
N LEU A 208 21.66 -20.88 26.68
CA LEU A 208 22.41 -21.44 25.55
C LEU A 208 23.91 -21.49 25.78
N GLY A 209 24.43 -20.71 26.74
CA GLY A 209 25.85 -20.60 27.00
C GLY A 209 26.60 -19.77 25.95
N ALA A 210 27.92 -19.67 26.11
CA ALA A 210 28.76 -18.81 25.29
C ALA A 210 29.82 -19.56 24.47
N ALA A 211 29.63 -20.84 24.19
CA ALA A 211 30.66 -21.65 23.48
C ALA A 211 30.74 -21.30 21.98
N ALA A 212 29.61 -21.07 21.31
CA ALA A 212 29.54 -20.64 19.90
C ALA A 212 28.39 -19.63 19.72
N PRO A 213 28.36 -18.83 18.61
CA PRO A 213 27.16 -18.07 18.24
C PRO A 213 25.99 -19.05 18.07
N PRO A 214 24.80 -18.78 18.69
CA PRO A 214 23.69 -19.70 18.58
C PRO A 214 23.09 -19.66 17.17
N SER A 215 22.64 -20.81 16.67
CA SER A 215 21.80 -20.85 15.48
C SER A 215 20.38 -20.42 15.83
N PHE A 216 19.65 -19.89 14.85
CA PHE A 216 18.25 -19.49 15.04
C PHE A 216 17.36 -20.68 15.44
N VAL A 217 17.73 -21.91 15.02
CA VAL A 217 17.01 -23.12 15.37
C VAL A 217 17.19 -23.45 16.88
N GLU A 218 18.39 -23.25 17.42
CA GLU A 218 18.65 -23.45 18.87
C GLU A 218 17.87 -22.42 19.71
N VAL A 219 17.82 -21.15 19.26
CA VAL A 219 17.00 -20.11 19.92
C VAL A 219 15.51 -20.47 19.87
N LEU A 220 15.00 -20.92 18.73
CA LEU A 220 13.61 -21.36 18.61
C LEU A 220 13.29 -22.58 19.46
N ALA A 221 14.21 -23.57 19.53
CA ALA A 221 14.05 -24.74 20.37
C ALA A 221 13.98 -24.34 21.84
N LEU A 222 14.86 -23.44 22.30
CA LEU A 222 14.82 -22.87 23.63
C LEU A 222 13.53 -22.17 23.95
N LEU A 223 13.03 -21.31 23.04
CA LEU A 223 11.77 -20.56 23.19
C LEU A 223 10.54 -21.48 23.21
N ARG A 224 10.62 -22.65 22.58
CA ARG A 224 9.58 -23.68 22.67
C ARG A 224 9.64 -24.41 24.01
N ALA A 225 10.84 -24.69 24.51
CA ALA A 225 11.04 -25.36 25.80
C ALA A 225 10.77 -24.46 27.02
N CYS A 226 10.96 -23.13 26.86
CA CYS A 226 10.81 -22.10 27.88
C CYS A 226 9.86 -20.99 27.40
N PRO A 227 8.54 -21.25 27.32
CA PRO A 227 7.57 -20.26 26.83
C PRO A 227 7.53 -18.96 27.65
N GLU A 228 7.95 -19.02 28.92
CA GLU A 228 8.03 -17.85 29.82
C GLU A 228 9.05 -16.79 29.36
N LEU A 229 10.00 -17.17 28.50
CA LEU A 229 10.93 -16.21 27.88
C LEU A 229 10.31 -15.40 26.78
N ARG A 230 9.22 -15.89 26.16
CA ARG A 230 8.54 -15.14 25.09
C ARG A 230 7.85 -13.90 25.65
N ARG A 231 8.05 -12.80 24.95
CA ARG A 231 7.37 -11.53 25.25
C ARG A 231 6.62 -11.03 24.00
N PRO A 232 5.51 -10.33 24.17
CA PRO A 232 4.94 -9.57 23.06
C PRO A 232 5.97 -8.56 22.56
N PRO A 233 6.04 -8.28 21.25
CA PRO A 233 6.96 -7.31 20.70
C PRO A 233 6.74 -5.94 21.37
N SER A 234 7.81 -5.36 21.92
CA SER A 234 7.77 -4.05 22.59
C SER A 234 7.68 -2.87 21.62
N GLU A 235 8.05 -3.10 20.36
CA GLU A 235 8.04 -2.10 19.29
C GLU A 235 7.83 -2.77 17.91
N VAL A 236 7.33 -1.94 16.98
CA VAL A 236 7.21 -2.33 15.57
C VAL A 236 8.61 -2.38 14.93
N ARG A 237 8.89 -3.41 14.14
CA ARG A 237 10.13 -3.55 13.37
C ARG A 237 10.38 -2.29 12.53
N ASN A 238 11.63 -1.86 12.45
CA ASN A 238 12.06 -0.65 11.71
C ASN A 238 11.45 0.68 12.19
N ALA A 239 10.95 0.77 13.44
CA ALA A 239 10.35 1.99 13.99
C ALA A 239 11.28 3.23 13.90
N GLY A 240 12.60 3.04 14.00
CA GLY A 240 13.60 4.11 13.80
C GLY A 240 13.58 4.65 12.37
N PHE A 241 13.64 3.77 11.38
CA PHE A 241 13.55 4.16 9.97
C PHE A 241 12.22 4.85 9.64
N ALA A 242 11.11 4.30 10.13
CA ALA A 242 9.81 4.91 9.94
C ALA A 242 9.74 6.34 10.51
N ARG A 243 10.33 6.58 11.68
CA ARG A 243 10.43 7.93 12.27
C ARG A 243 11.27 8.88 11.43
N SER A 244 12.45 8.46 10.95
CA SER A 244 13.31 9.27 10.06
C SER A 244 12.57 9.66 8.78
N VAL A 245 11.89 8.71 8.14
CA VAL A 245 11.10 8.97 6.91
C VAL A 245 9.95 9.93 7.20
N ALA A 246 9.22 9.73 8.30
CA ALA A 246 8.11 10.61 8.68
C ALA A 246 8.60 12.05 8.98
N LEU A 247 9.72 12.20 9.69
CA LEU A 247 10.31 13.51 9.97
C LEU A 247 10.76 14.20 8.69
N ALA A 248 11.46 13.49 7.80
CA ALA A 248 11.87 14.02 6.51
C ALA A 248 10.67 14.50 5.68
N ALA A 249 9.62 13.69 5.59
CA ALA A 249 8.40 14.06 4.87
C ALA A 249 7.68 15.28 5.50
N ALA A 250 7.64 15.37 6.83
CA ALA A 250 7.03 16.50 7.54
C ALA A 250 7.75 17.82 7.28
N THR A 251 9.09 17.79 7.16
CA THR A 251 9.93 18.98 7.02
C THR A 251 10.14 19.46 5.59
N VAL A 252 9.68 18.72 4.56
CA VAL A 252 9.80 19.15 3.15
C VAL A 252 9.06 20.46 2.92
N PRO A 253 9.74 21.54 2.48
CA PRO A 253 9.07 22.80 2.14
C PRO A 253 8.24 22.64 0.87
N ALA A 254 7.02 23.18 0.86
CA ALA A 254 6.23 23.25 -0.36
C ALA A 254 6.90 24.19 -1.38
N GLY A 255 7.17 23.70 -2.60
CA GLY A 255 7.77 24.48 -3.68
C GLY A 255 9.12 23.98 -4.20
N GLN A 256 9.67 22.89 -3.65
CA GLN A 256 10.93 22.30 -4.14
C GLN A 256 10.79 21.43 -5.38
N ARG A 257 9.56 21.05 -5.77
CA ARG A 257 9.29 20.17 -6.92
C ARG A 257 9.12 20.99 -8.20
N SER A 258 9.75 20.59 -9.30
CA SER A 258 9.45 21.12 -10.63
C SER A 258 8.25 20.40 -11.25
N PHE A 259 7.47 21.12 -12.04
CA PHE A 259 6.35 20.64 -12.84
C PHE A 259 6.39 21.23 -14.26
N ASP A 260 7.56 21.59 -14.77
CA ASP A 260 7.73 22.27 -16.06
C ASP A 260 7.30 21.38 -17.21
N ARG A 261 7.71 20.10 -17.21
CA ARG A 261 7.27 19.12 -18.21
C ARG A 261 5.78 18.81 -18.09
N SER A 262 5.26 18.68 -16.88
CA SER A 262 3.82 18.49 -16.63
C SER A 262 3.00 19.61 -17.21
N ARG A 263 3.41 20.88 -17.05
CA ARG A 263 2.73 22.05 -17.60
C ARG A 263 2.76 22.05 -19.12
N ALA A 264 3.92 21.85 -19.72
CA ALA A 264 4.04 21.81 -21.18
C ALA A 264 3.21 20.68 -21.81
N LEU A 265 3.19 19.51 -21.17
CA LEU A 265 2.33 18.39 -21.60
C LEU A 265 0.84 18.71 -21.47
N LEU A 266 0.41 19.38 -20.40
CA LEU A 266 -0.99 19.76 -20.22
C LEU A 266 -1.46 20.70 -21.33
N GLU A 267 -0.69 21.73 -21.64
CA GLU A 267 -1.00 22.66 -22.74
C GLU A 267 -1.16 21.95 -24.09
N SER A 268 -0.28 20.96 -24.35
CA SER A 268 -0.39 20.14 -25.56
C SER A 268 -1.59 19.18 -25.51
N ALA A 269 -1.77 18.49 -24.38
CA ALA A 269 -2.83 17.50 -24.21
C ALA A 269 -4.22 18.12 -24.31
N GLU A 270 -4.46 19.31 -23.75
CA GLU A 270 -5.77 19.99 -23.81
C GLU A 270 -6.20 20.38 -25.21
N ARG A 271 -5.25 20.54 -26.16
CA ARG A 271 -5.56 20.75 -27.59
C ARG A 271 -6.05 19.48 -28.28
N LEU A 272 -5.72 18.31 -27.74
CA LEU A 272 -5.98 17.00 -28.37
C LEU A 272 -7.03 16.19 -27.60
N ILE A 273 -7.11 16.39 -26.29
CA ILE A 273 -7.92 15.58 -25.36
C ILE A 273 -8.71 16.54 -24.45
N PRO A 274 -10.03 16.45 -24.39
CA PRO A 274 -10.82 17.27 -23.45
C PRO A 274 -10.32 17.11 -22.01
N LEU A 275 -10.04 18.21 -21.32
CA LEU A 275 -9.44 18.28 -19.99
C LEU A 275 -8.01 17.69 -19.89
N GLY A 276 -7.34 17.40 -21.00
CA GLY A 276 -6.00 16.79 -21.04
C GLY A 276 -5.94 15.36 -20.48
N SER A 277 -7.08 14.69 -20.28
CA SER A 277 -7.16 13.36 -19.65
C SER A 277 -8.38 12.59 -20.13
N GLN A 278 -8.32 11.25 -20.11
CA GLN A 278 -9.41 10.36 -20.50
C GLN A 278 -10.52 10.25 -19.44
N THR A 279 -10.30 10.70 -18.21
CA THR A 279 -11.30 10.67 -17.14
C THR A 279 -11.31 11.96 -16.33
N PHE A 280 -12.48 12.38 -15.84
CA PHE A 280 -12.57 13.50 -14.89
C PHE A 280 -11.72 13.30 -13.64
N SER A 281 -11.70 12.07 -13.12
CA SER A 281 -10.98 11.73 -11.87
C SER A 281 -9.45 11.76 -11.99
N LYS A 282 -8.90 11.71 -13.20
CA LYS A 282 -7.46 11.84 -13.47
C LYS A 282 -7.08 13.20 -14.08
N SER A 283 -8.05 14.08 -14.30
CA SER A 283 -7.81 15.38 -14.90
C SER A 283 -7.40 16.44 -13.86
N ARG A 284 -6.89 17.56 -14.37
CA ARG A 284 -6.47 18.71 -13.54
C ARG A 284 -7.55 19.26 -12.59
N VAL A 285 -8.82 18.96 -12.81
CA VAL A 285 -9.91 19.44 -11.94
C VAL A 285 -9.94 18.75 -10.57
N GLN A 286 -9.19 17.65 -10.39
CA GLN A 286 -9.09 16.92 -9.12
C GLN A 286 -7.82 17.25 -8.33
N TYR A 287 -6.84 17.91 -8.95
CA TYR A 287 -5.53 18.13 -8.35
C TYR A 287 -5.20 19.61 -8.23
N PRO A 288 -4.66 20.08 -7.10
CA PRO A 288 -4.24 21.46 -6.93
C PRO A 288 -3.12 21.82 -7.91
N PRO A 289 -3.28 22.87 -8.73
CA PRO A 289 -2.25 23.25 -9.69
C PRO A 289 -0.94 23.66 -9.01
N GLY A 290 0.20 23.29 -9.61
CA GLY A 290 1.52 23.69 -9.14
C GLY A 290 2.09 22.92 -7.95
N ALA A 291 1.39 21.91 -7.42
CA ALA A 291 1.92 21.01 -6.40
C ALA A 291 1.69 19.54 -6.70
N ALA A 292 0.67 19.21 -7.48
CA ALA A 292 0.35 17.83 -7.83
C ALA A 292 0.80 17.51 -9.26
N PRO A 293 1.28 16.27 -9.52
CA PRO A 293 1.58 15.80 -10.86
C PRO A 293 0.30 15.66 -11.67
N LEU A 294 0.40 15.86 -12.99
CA LEU A 294 -0.71 15.64 -13.92
C LEU A 294 -0.43 14.47 -14.88
N PHE A 295 0.84 14.08 -15.01
CA PHE A 295 1.28 12.99 -15.87
C PHE A 295 2.31 12.13 -15.15
N LEU A 296 2.04 10.84 -15.09
CA LEU A 296 2.94 9.84 -14.49
C LEU A 296 3.67 9.08 -15.60
N THR A 297 4.88 8.60 -15.29
CA THR A 297 5.69 7.78 -16.20
C THR A 297 5.64 6.31 -15.85
N HIS A 298 5.77 5.97 -14.57
CA HIS A 298 5.80 4.58 -14.10
C HIS A 298 5.37 4.49 -12.63
N GLY A 299 5.15 3.26 -12.17
CA GLY A 299 4.89 2.93 -10.79
C GLY A 299 5.63 1.66 -10.38
N SER A 300 5.94 1.51 -9.09
CA SER A 300 6.53 0.30 -8.50
C SER A 300 6.09 0.17 -7.04
N GLY A 301 5.61 -1.00 -6.64
CA GLY A 301 5.09 -1.18 -5.28
C GLY A 301 3.95 -0.21 -4.95
N GLY A 302 4.07 0.55 -3.87
CA GLY A 302 3.12 1.59 -3.45
C GLY A 302 3.40 2.99 -4.02
N ARG A 303 4.35 3.14 -4.96
CA ARG A 303 4.86 4.44 -5.40
C ARG A 303 4.73 4.68 -6.90
N VAL A 304 4.69 5.97 -7.27
CA VAL A 304 4.65 6.42 -8.67
C VAL A 304 5.62 7.58 -8.90
N TRP A 305 6.05 7.76 -10.14
CA TRP A 305 6.91 8.86 -10.58
C TRP A 305 6.23 9.66 -11.68
N ASP A 306 6.32 10.97 -11.57
CA ASP A 306 5.79 11.87 -12.59
C ASP A 306 6.80 12.09 -13.75
N VAL A 307 6.37 12.85 -14.76
CA VAL A 307 7.20 13.17 -15.93
C VAL A 307 8.35 14.12 -15.62
N ASP A 308 8.29 14.81 -14.50
CA ASP A 308 9.35 15.71 -14.02
C ASP A 308 10.34 14.98 -13.10
N GLY A 309 10.11 13.68 -12.82
CA GLY A 309 10.97 12.83 -11.99
C GLY A 309 10.66 12.86 -10.50
N ASN A 310 9.58 13.52 -10.08
CA ASN A 310 9.18 13.51 -8.68
C ASN A 310 8.55 12.18 -8.29
N GLU A 311 8.89 11.68 -7.11
CA GLU A 311 8.35 10.46 -6.51
C GLU A 311 7.21 10.76 -5.54
N TYR A 312 6.20 9.86 -5.51
CA TYR A 312 5.04 9.93 -4.62
C TYR A 312 4.66 8.57 -4.06
N VAL A 313 4.31 8.51 -2.78
CA VAL A 313 3.48 7.42 -2.25
C VAL A 313 2.08 7.61 -2.82
N ASP A 314 1.58 6.61 -3.55
CA ASP A 314 0.32 6.72 -4.28
C ASP A 314 -0.86 6.13 -3.49
N LEU A 315 -1.62 6.99 -2.85
CA LEU A 315 -2.87 6.63 -2.17
C LEU A 315 -4.11 6.73 -3.10
N VAL A 316 -3.93 6.97 -4.40
CA VAL A 316 -4.99 6.87 -5.41
C VAL A 316 -5.05 5.47 -6.01
N ASN A 317 -3.90 4.83 -6.20
CA ASN A 317 -3.75 3.46 -6.72
C ASN A 317 -4.58 3.21 -8.00
N GLY A 318 -4.38 4.09 -9.00
CA GLY A 318 -5.09 3.99 -10.26
C GLY A 318 -6.61 4.09 -10.13
N LEU A 319 -7.15 4.83 -9.16
CA LEU A 319 -8.57 4.88 -8.76
C LEU A 319 -9.06 3.52 -8.22
N LEU A 320 -8.32 2.95 -7.26
CA LEU A 320 -8.56 1.65 -6.61
C LEU A 320 -8.35 0.42 -7.54
N ALA A 321 -7.85 0.63 -8.77
CA ALA A 321 -7.61 -0.47 -9.69
C ALA A 321 -6.34 -1.28 -9.36
N VAL A 322 -5.37 -0.69 -8.65
CA VAL A 322 -4.10 -1.32 -8.28
C VAL A 322 -4.17 -1.77 -6.83
N GLY A 323 -4.70 -2.97 -6.60
CA GLY A 323 -4.91 -3.52 -5.25
C GLY A 323 -3.67 -4.16 -4.64
N LEU A 324 -2.86 -4.83 -5.47
CA LEU A 324 -1.62 -5.49 -5.04
C LEU A 324 -0.41 -4.54 -5.01
N GLY A 325 -0.49 -3.41 -5.69
CA GLY A 325 0.62 -2.51 -5.97
C GLY A 325 1.06 -2.57 -7.42
N TYR A 326 1.85 -1.57 -7.82
CA TYR A 326 2.37 -1.47 -9.18
C TYR A 326 3.44 -2.53 -9.45
N ARG A 327 3.39 -3.14 -10.64
CA ARG A 327 4.35 -4.14 -11.08
C ARG A 327 4.43 -5.34 -10.14
N ASP A 328 3.29 -5.83 -9.66
CA ASP A 328 3.25 -7.06 -8.87
C ASP A 328 3.86 -8.21 -9.69
N PRO A 329 4.86 -8.95 -9.12
CA PRO A 329 5.63 -9.93 -9.89
C PRO A 329 4.80 -11.11 -10.42
N ASP A 330 3.77 -11.54 -9.69
CA ASP A 330 2.91 -12.66 -10.11
C ASP A 330 2.03 -12.23 -11.28
N VAL A 331 1.45 -11.03 -11.20
CA VAL A 331 0.61 -10.46 -12.26
C VAL A 331 1.44 -10.18 -13.51
N ASP A 332 2.59 -9.51 -13.36
CA ASP A 332 3.51 -9.22 -14.46
C ASP A 332 3.99 -10.50 -15.17
N ALA A 333 4.31 -11.55 -14.41
CA ALA A 333 4.73 -12.83 -14.97
C ALA A 333 3.59 -13.52 -15.75
N ALA A 334 2.35 -13.47 -15.23
CA ALA A 334 1.19 -14.03 -15.92
C ALA A 334 0.92 -13.31 -17.25
N ILE A 335 0.97 -11.97 -17.25
CA ILE A 335 0.80 -11.16 -18.47
C ILE A 335 1.90 -11.47 -19.48
N ARG A 336 3.18 -11.54 -19.08
CA ARG A 336 4.30 -11.84 -20.00
C ARG A 336 4.17 -13.23 -20.62
N ARG A 337 3.76 -14.25 -19.87
CA ARG A 337 3.50 -15.59 -20.40
C ARG A 337 2.39 -15.56 -21.44
N GLN A 338 1.25 -14.95 -21.10
CA GLN A 338 0.11 -14.89 -22.02
C GLN A 338 0.39 -14.05 -23.26
N LEU A 339 1.21 -12.99 -23.13
CA LEU A 339 1.60 -12.16 -24.28
C LEU A 339 2.35 -12.98 -25.35
N ALA A 340 3.13 -13.97 -24.95
CA ALA A 340 3.83 -14.87 -25.88
C ALA A 340 2.87 -15.77 -26.68
N ASP A 341 1.68 -16.08 -26.12
CA ASP A 341 0.67 -16.94 -26.76
C ASP A 341 -0.37 -16.13 -27.56
N GLY A 342 -0.43 -14.81 -27.36
CA GLY A 342 -1.38 -13.91 -28.03
C GLY A 342 -2.39 -13.27 -27.08
N ILE A 343 -3.14 -12.28 -27.61
CA ILE A 343 -3.95 -11.36 -26.79
C ILE A 343 -5.44 -11.56 -26.98
N SER A 344 -5.91 -11.56 -28.24
CA SER A 344 -7.32 -11.70 -28.59
C SER A 344 -7.48 -12.76 -29.65
N PHE A 345 -8.42 -13.66 -29.44
CA PHE A 345 -8.62 -14.82 -30.28
C PHE A 345 -10.02 -14.82 -30.94
N SER A 346 -10.18 -15.56 -32.02
CA SER A 346 -11.46 -15.69 -32.71
C SER A 346 -12.47 -16.56 -31.98
N LEU A 347 -12.03 -17.34 -30.99
CA LEU A 347 -12.82 -18.22 -30.14
C LEU A 347 -12.45 -17.97 -28.65
N SER A 348 -13.30 -18.46 -27.75
CA SER A 348 -13.06 -18.46 -26.32
C SER A 348 -11.79 -19.21 -25.92
N THR A 349 -11.13 -18.79 -24.85
CA THR A 349 -9.95 -19.45 -24.31
C THR A 349 -10.27 -20.16 -23.00
N GLU A 350 -9.43 -21.12 -22.60
CA GLU A 350 -9.53 -21.79 -21.29
C GLU A 350 -9.44 -20.80 -20.11
N LEU A 351 -8.76 -19.67 -20.28
CA LEU A 351 -8.66 -18.63 -19.25
C LEU A 351 -10.03 -18.08 -18.82
N GLU A 352 -10.99 -17.97 -19.75
CA GLU A 352 -12.35 -17.51 -19.42
C GLU A 352 -13.01 -18.46 -18.42
N GLN A 353 -12.94 -19.76 -18.68
CA GLN A 353 -13.49 -20.78 -17.79
C GLN A 353 -12.75 -20.83 -16.45
N ARG A 354 -11.42 -20.78 -16.46
CA ARG A 354 -10.60 -20.84 -15.25
C ARG A 354 -10.85 -19.63 -14.32
N LEU A 355 -10.92 -18.43 -14.89
CA LEU A 355 -11.21 -17.23 -14.12
C LEU A 355 -12.66 -17.23 -13.62
N ALA A 356 -13.63 -17.66 -14.44
CA ALA A 356 -15.02 -17.78 -13.99
C ALA A 356 -15.14 -18.76 -12.81
N ALA A 357 -14.47 -19.92 -12.87
CA ALA A 357 -14.45 -20.88 -11.76
C ALA A 357 -13.81 -20.31 -10.48
N ALA A 358 -12.75 -19.51 -10.61
CA ALA A 358 -12.15 -18.84 -9.46
C ALA A 358 -13.10 -17.80 -8.82
N ILE A 359 -13.83 -17.04 -9.63
CA ILE A 359 -14.82 -16.06 -9.13
C ILE A 359 -15.99 -16.78 -8.46
N VAL A 360 -16.54 -17.83 -9.09
CA VAL A 360 -17.65 -18.63 -8.51
C VAL A 360 -17.27 -19.24 -7.16
N ARG A 361 -16.03 -19.63 -6.97
CA ARG A 361 -15.52 -20.14 -5.68
C ARG A 361 -15.42 -19.08 -4.60
N LEU A 362 -15.05 -17.84 -4.96
CA LEU A 362 -14.76 -16.77 -4.00
C LEU A 362 -15.96 -15.88 -3.68
N VAL A 363 -16.83 -15.61 -4.67
CA VAL A 363 -17.88 -14.60 -4.57
C VAL A 363 -19.23 -15.26 -4.28
N PRO A 364 -19.85 -15.00 -3.12
CA PRO A 364 -21.02 -15.75 -2.65
C PRO A 364 -22.23 -15.78 -3.60
N CYS A 365 -22.53 -14.70 -4.32
CA CYS A 365 -23.67 -14.67 -5.25
C CYS A 365 -23.33 -15.27 -6.63
N ALA A 366 -22.07 -15.57 -6.93
CA ALA A 366 -21.65 -15.93 -8.28
C ALA A 366 -21.91 -17.40 -8.60
N GLU A 367 -22.97 -17.70 -9.32
CA GLU A 367 -23.21 -19.01 -9.94
C GLU A 367 -22.78 -19.03 -11.41
N GLN A 368 -22.87 -17.87 -12.10
CA GLN A 368 -22.36 -17.64 -13.46
C GLN A 368 -21.69 -16.28 -13.58
N VAL A 369 -20.81 -16.15 -14.59
CA VAL A 369 -19.95 -14.97 -14.80
C VAL A 369 -19.99 -14.55 -16.28
N ARG A 370 -20.03 -13.23 -16.53
CA ARG A 370 -19.83 -12.65 -17.86
C ARG A 370 -18.83 -11.51 -17.76
N PHE A 371 -17.76 -11.57 -18.54
CA PHE A 371 -16.68 -10.58 -18.52
C PHE A 371 -16.94 -9.37 -19.43
N ALA A 372 -16.38 -8.23 -19.03
CA ALA A 372 -16.30 -6.99 -19.79
C ALA A 372 -15.02 -6.23 -19.42
N LYS A 373 -14.92 -4.93 -19.73
CA LYS A 373 -13.69 -4.15 -19.51
C LYS A 373 -13.83 -3.09 -18.40
N ASN A 374 -14.93 -2.34 -18.39
CA ASN A 374 -15.13 -1.28 -17.41
C ASN A 374 -16.20 -1.67 -16.38
N GLY A 375 -16.11 -1.14 -15.16
CA GLY A 375 -17.15 -1.36 -14.16
C GLY A 375 -18.55 -0.94 -14.64
N THR A 376 -18.63 0.15 -15.44
CA THR A 376 -19.89 0.60 -16.02
C THR A 376 -20.52 -0.39 -16.99
N ASP A 377 -19.72 -1.25 -17.64
CA ASP A 377 -20.24 -2.31 -18.52
C ASP A 377 -20.95 -3.37 -17.66
N ALA A 378 -20.31 -3.79 -16.54
CA ALA A 378 -20.87 -4.77 -15.63
C ALA A 378 -22.14 -4.28 -14.93
N THR A 379 -22.16 -3.03 -14.45
CA THR A 379 -23.36 -2.45 -13.81
C THR A 379 -24.51 -2.30 -14.81
N SER A 380 -24.21 -1.89 -16.05
CA SER A 380 -25.23 -1.80 -17.11
C SER A 380 -25.77 -3.16 -17.53
N ALA A 381 -24.91 -4.18 -17.56
CA ALA A 381 -25.31 -5.58 -17.80
C ALA A 381 -26.26 -6.07 -16.71
N ALA A 382 -25.93 -5.84 -15.42
CA ALA A 382 -26.76 -6.23 -14.29
C ALA A 382 -28.17 -5.57 -14.36
N VAL A 383 -28.24 -4.28 -14.69
CA VAL A 383 -29.52 -3.59 -14.90
C VAL A 383 -30.31 -4.19 -16.07
N ARG A 384 -29.62 -4.52 -17.17
CA ARG A 384 -30.28 -5.09 -18.34
C ARG A 384 -30.79 -6.51 -18.06
N ILE A 385 -30.05 -7.33 -17.34
CA ILE A 385 -30.49 -8.67 -16.87
C ILE A 385 -31.73 -8.53 -15.99
N ALA A 386 -31.70 -7.63 -15.00
CA ALA A 386 -32.83 -7.42 -14.09
C ALA A 386 -34.09 -6.96 -14.83
N ARG A 387 -33.95 -6.07 -15.81
CA ARG A 387 -35.06 -5.61 -16.67
C ARG A 387 -35.61 -6.76 -17.52
N ALA A 388 -34.77 -7.56 -18.13
CA ALA A 388 -35.18 -8.71 -18.95
C ALA A 388 -35.94 -9.76 -18.09
N ALA A 389 -35.40 -10.10 -16.92
CA ALA A 389 -35.99 -11.08 -16.03
C ALA A 389 -37.33 -10.65 -15.43
N THR A 390 -37.53 -9.36 -15.21
CA THR A 390 -38.77 -8.84 -14.59
C THR A 390 -39.79 -8.28 -15.57
N GLY A 391 -39.37 -7.93 -16.80
CA GLY A 391 -40.18 -7.16 -17.76
C GLY A 391 -40.40 -5.69 -17.34
N ARG A 392 -39.68 -5.19 -16.31
CA ARG A 392 -39.87 -3.87 -15.72
C ARG A 392 -38.75 -2.91 -16.13
N ASN A 393 -39.02 -1.57 -16.07
CA ASN A 393 -38.10 -0.60 -16.64
C ASN A 393 -37.36 0.26 -15.59
N ARG A 394 -37.98 0.53 -14.42
CA ARG A 394 -37.41 1.42 -13.42
C ARG A 394 -36.33 0.73 -12.59
N VAL A 395 -35.35 1.52 -12.14
CA VAL A 395 -34.32 1.09 -11.19
C VAL A 395 -34.17 2.11 -10.08
N ILE A 396 -33.91 1.63 -8.86
CA ILE A 396 -33.49 2.45 -7.73
C ILE A 396 -31.96 2.44 -7.70
N THR A 397 -31.33 3.55 -7.34
CA THR A 397 -29.87 3.63 -7.23
C THR A 397 -29.41 4.27 -5.94
N CYS A 398 -28.27 3.79 -5.39
CA CYS A 398 -27.60 4.40 -4.27
C CYS A 398 -26.08 4.28 -4.43
N GLY A 399 -25.39 5.41 -4.60
CA GLY A 399 -23.95 5.44 -4.87
C GLY A 399 -23.60 5.85 -6.30
N TYR A 400 -22.40 5.50 -6.77
CA TYR A 400 -21.89 5.79 -8.10
C TYR A 400 -21.76 4.51 -8.94
N HIS A 401 -22.36 4.50 -10.16
CA HIS A 401 -22.45 3.28 -10.97
C HIS A 401 -21.94 3.46 -12.42
N GLY A 402 -21.05 4.41 -12.65
CA GLY A 402 -20.44 4.63 -13.95
C GLY A 402 -21.07 5.78 -14.75
N TRP A 403 -20.79 5.82 -16.07
CA TRP A 403 -21.13 6.93 -16.95
C TRP A 403 -22.24 6.63 -17.96
N GLN A 404 -22.78 5.42 -17.98
CA GLN A 404 -23.85 5.04 -18.90
C GLN A 404 -25.14 5.81 -18.61
N ASP A 405 -25.93 6.06 -19.64
CA ASP A 405 -27.12 6.91 -19.64
C ASP A 405 -28.11 6.59 -18.51
N TRP A 406 -28.31 5.29 -18.25
CA TRP A 406 -29.24 4.82 -17.22
C TRP A 406 -28.90 5.36 -15.82
N PHE A 407 -27.61 5.57 -15.53
CA PHE A 407 -27.15 6.06 -14.23
C PHE A 407 -26.80 7.56 -14.28
N ILE A 408 -25.93 8.00 -15.22
CA ILE A 408 -25.45 9.40 -15.24
C ILE A 408 -26.58 10.39 -15.44
N GLY A 409 -27.69 9.95 -16.06
CA GLY A 409 -28.92 10.71 -16.22
C GLY A 409 -29.56 11.17 -14.90
N ALA A 410 -29.34 10.45 -13.80
CA ALA A 410 -29.79 10.77 -12.45
C ALA A 410 -28.86 11.74 -11.69
N THR A 411 -27.80 12.25 -12.34
CA THR A 411 -26.80 13.15 -11.73
C THR A 411 -26.88 14.57 -12.30
N THR A 412 -26.07 15.49 -11.74
CA THR A 412 -25.93 16.85 -12.29
C THR A 412 -25.21 16.89 -13.64
N ARG A 413 -24.63 15.77 -14.10
CA ARG A 413 -23.92 15.62 -15.39
C ARG A 413 -24.78 14.91 -16.47
N SER A 414 -26.08 15.16 -16.47
CA SER A 414 -27.04 14.50 -17.37
C SER A 414 -27.16 15.10 -18.77
N LYS A 415 -26.28 16.03 -19.17
CA LYS A 415 -26.32 16.64 -20.52
C LYS A 415 -26.15 15.55 -21.58
N GLY A 416 -27.05 15.53 -22.57
CA GLY A 416 -27.06 14.56 -23.66
C GLY A 416 -27.91 13.31 -23.37
N VAL A 417 -28.34 13.07 -22.13
CA VAL A 417 -29.22 11.95 -21.79
C VAL A 417 -30.68 12.32 -22.01
N PRO A 418 -31.46 11.52 -22.78
CA PRO A 418 -32.88 11.80 -23.05
C PRO A 418 -33.71 11.81 -21.75
N ALA A 419 -34.74 12.70 -21.71
CA ALA A 419 -35.61 12.82 -20.54
C ALA A 419 -36.32 11.51 -20.17
N ALA A 420 -36.72 10.72 -21.16
CA ALA A 420 -37.35 9.42 -20.99
C ALA A 420 -36.41 8.42 -20.24
N VAL A 421 -35.12 8.43 -20.56
CA VAL A 421 -34.12 7.56 -19.88
C VAL A 421 -33.90 8.03 -18.44
N ARG A 422 -33.77 9.35 -18.25
CA ARG A 422 -33.60 9.95 -16.91
C ARG A 422 -34.75 9.62 -15.94
N ALA A 423 -35.98 9.55 -16.48
CA ALA A 423 -37.19 9.26 -15.69
C ALA A 423 -37.26 7.82 -15.14
N LEU A 424 -36.38 6.92 -15.61
CA LEU A 424 -36.38 5.52 -15.21
C LEU A 424 -35.44 5.21 -14.03
N THR A 425 -34.60 6.14 -13.60
CA THR A 425 -33.64 5.94 -12.50
C THR A 425 -33.95 6.86 -11.33
N HIS A 426 -34.09 6.25 -10.16
CA HIS A 426 -34.52 6.90 -8.92
C HIS A 426 -33.44 6.79 -7.84
N PRO A 427 -32.64 7.85 -7.58
CA PRO A 427 -31.68 7.83 -6.50
C PRO A 427 -32.34 7.91 -5.14
N VAL A 428 -31.78 7.18 -4.16
CA VAL A 428 -32.20 7.23 -2.75
C VAL A 428 -30.97 7.44 -1.85
N PRO A 429 -31.14 8.03 -0.65
CA PRO A 429 -30.07 8.11 0.34
C PRO A 429 -29.64 6.72 0.84
N TYR A 430 -28.36 6.62 1.22
CA TYR A 430 -27.85 5.40 1.87
C TYR A 430 -28.42 5.26 3.29
N ASN A 431 -28.71 4.03 3.73
CA ASN A 431 -29.36 3.71 5.01
C ASN A 431 -30.82 4.23 5.16
N ASP A 432 -31.49 4.59 4.07
CA ASP A 432 -32.88 5.05 4.10
C ASP A 432 -33.81 4.00 3.48
N LEU A 433 -34.19 3.01 4.30
CA LEU A 433 -35.12 1.95 3.88
C LEU A 433 -36.52 2.51 3.55
N ARG A 434 -36.94 3.57 4.27
CA ARG A 434 -38.25 4.20 4.07
C ARG A 434 -38.36 4.87 2.69
N ALA A 435 -37.31 5.57 2.25
CA ALA A 435 -37.27 6.15 0.90
C ALA A 435 -37.44 5.08 -0.19
N VAL A 436 -36.87 3.88 0.02
CA VAL A 436 -37.05 2.74 -0.91
C VAL A 436 -38.50 2.24 -0.86
N GLU A 437 -39.08 2.06 0.32
CA GLU A 437 -40.48 1.62 0.54
C GLU A 437 -41.46 2.59 -0.14
N ASP A 438 -41.30 3.91 0.08
CA ASP A 438 -42.14 4.95 -0.52
C ASP A 438 -42.09 4.92 -2.07
N LEU A 439 -40.91 4.69 -2.65
CA LEU A 439 -40.77 4.54 -4.11
C LEU A 439 -41.46 3.29 -4.64
N LEU A 440 -41.28 2.15 -3.96
CA LEU A 440 -41.88 0.87 -4.35
C LEU A 440 -43.42 0.92 -4.22
N ALA A 441 -43.97 1.62 -3.21
CA ALA A 441 -45.38 1.85 -3.07
C ALA A 441 -45.97 2.77 -4.13
N LYS A 442 -45.25 3.86 -4.45
CA LYS A 442 -45.62 4.86 -5.48
C LYS A 442 -45.65 4.28 -6.90
N HIS A 443 -44.71 3.43 -7.22
CA HIS A 443 -44.53 2.81 -8.55
C HIS A 443 -44.63 1.28 -8.45
N ARG A 444 -45.77 0.81 -7.92
CA ARG A 444 -45.99 -0.61 -7.63
C ARG A 444 -45.81 -1.47 -8.89
N GLY A 445 -44.90 -2.45 -8.82
CA GLY A 445 -44.65 -3.37 -9.91
C GLY A 445 -43.84 -2.82 -11.10
N GLU A 446 -43.25 -1.61 -10.99
CA GLU A 446 -42.49 -1.00 -12.09
C GLU A 446 -40.96 -1.12 -11.92
N PHE A 447 -40.45 -1.43 -10.73
CA PHE A 447 -39.03 -1.54 -10.48
C PHE A 447 -38.49 -2.93 -10.80
N ALA A 448 -37.40 -2.97 -11.57
CA ALA A 448 -36.66 -4.19 -11.92
C ALA A 448 -35.65 -4.55 -10.81
N ALA A 449 -34.93 -3.55 -10.30
CA ALA A 449 -33.89 -3.74 -9.31
C ALA A 449 -33.58 -2.45 -8.53
N MET A 450 -32.86 -2.63 -7.41
CA MET A 450 -32.03 -1.59 -6.81
C MET A 450 -30.57 -1.94 -7.02
N VAL A 451 -29.78 -0.98 -7.55
CA VAL A 451 -28.34 -1.05 -7.70
C VAL A 451 -27.70 -0.17 -6.64
N MET A 452 -26.80 -0.73 -5.82
CA MET A 452 -26.16 0.04 -4.76
C MET A 452 -24.72 -0.38 -4.51
N GLU A 453 -23.88 0.56 -4.10
CA GLU A 453 -22.63 0.26 -3.42
C GLU A 453 -22.97 -0.29 -2.01
N PRO A 454 -22.60 -1.54 -1.67
CA PRO A 454 -22.94 -2.14 -0.38
C PRO A 454 -22.24 -1.48 0.81
N ALA A 455 -21.16 -0.74 0.53
CA ALA A 455 -20.40 0.06 1.48
C ALA A 455 -19.93 1.36 0.83
N ASN A 456 -19.96 2.46 1.57
CA ASN A 456 -19.53 3.77 1.12
C ASN A 456 -18.85 4.51 2.30
N ILE A 457 -19.06 5.82 2.44
CA ILE A 457 -18.47 6.67 3.49
C ILE A 457 -18.90 6.22 4.89
N VAL A 458 -20.12 5.71 5.03
CA VAL A 458 -20.65 5.18 6.29
C VAL A 458 -20.95 3.68 6.15
N PRO A 459 -20.85 2.90 7.23
CA PRO A 459 -21.26 1.51 7.20
C PRO A 459 -22.78 1.38 7.04
N PRO A 460 -23.27 0.23 6.53
CA PRO A 460 -24.69 -0.07 6.58
C PRO A 460 -25.17 -0.13 8.01
N ALA A 461 -26.32 0.45 8.28
CA ALA A 461 -26.98 0.33 9.58
C ALA A 461 -27.25 -1.16 9.89
N PRO A 462 -27.23 -1.58 11.16
CA PRO A 462 -27.50 -2.96 11.53
C PRO A 462 -28.80 -3.48 10.91
N GLY A 463 -28.72 -4.59 10.18
CA GLY A 463 -29.87 -5.20 9.49
C GLY A 463 -30.33 -4.53 8.20
N TYR A 464 -29.83 -3.33 7.84
CA TYR A 464 -30.31 -2.57 6.69
C TYR A 464 -30.24 -3.36 5.37
N LEU A 465 -29.10 -3.97 5.04
CA LEU A 465 -28.93 -4.70 3.77
C LEU A 465 -29.84 -5.92 3.67
N GLY A 466 -30.06 -6.65 4.78
CA GLY A 466 -30.97 -7.79 4.85
C GLY A 466 -32.43 -7.36 4.66
N SER A 467 -32.88 -6.37 5.42
CA SER A 467 -34.25 -5.81 5.32
C SER A 467 -34.50 -5.20 3.93
N LEU A 468 -33.49 -4.57 3.33
CA LEU A 468 -33.57 -4.03 1.96
C LEU A 468 -33.81 -5.16 0.94
N LYS A 469 -33.07 -6.25 1.03
CA LYS A 469 -33.23 -7.42 0.14
C LYS A 469 -34.64 -8.00 0.27
N GLU A 470 -35.12 -8.22 1.50
CA GLU A 470 -36.46 -8.73 1.76
C GLU A 470 -37.56 -7.81 1.20
N LEU A 471 -37.41 -6.49 1.40
CA LEU A 471 -38.34 -5.50 0.88
C LEU A 471 -38.39 -5.52 -0.66
N LEU A 472 -37.25 -5.54 -1.33
CA LEU A 472 -37.17 -5.61 -2.80
C LEU A 472 -37.80 -6.90 -3.34
N HIS A 473 -37.51 -8.06 -2.71
CA HIS A 473 -38.07 -9.35 -3.11
C HIS A 473 -39.60 -9.41 -2.89
N ALA A 474 -40.14 -8.83 -1.80
CA ALA A 474 -41.58 -8.73 -1.57
C ALA A 474 -42.30 -7.93 -2.68
N HIS A 475 -41.57 -7.02 -3.35
CA HIS A 475 -42.09 -6.24 -4.50
C HIS A 475 -41.67 -6.84 -5.85
N GLY A 476 -40.99 -8.00 -5.89
CA GLY A 476 -40.53 -8.68 -7.08
C GLY A 476 -39.42 -7.92 -7.83
N ALA A 477 -38.61 -7.17 -7.12
CA ALA A 477 -37.42 -6.48 -7.60
C ALA A 477 -36.15 -7.16 -7.09
N PHE A 478 -35.03 -7.03 -7.80
CA PHE A 478 -33.76 -7.66 -7.43
C PHE A 478 -32.84 -6.68 -6.70
N LEU A 479 -32.00 -7.22 -5.81
CA LEU A 479 -30.87 -6.49 -5.21
C LEU A 479 -29.61 -6.74 -6.03
N VAL A 480 -28.97 -5.65 -6.50
CA VAL A 480 -27.71 -5.67 -7.23
C VAL A 480 -26.65 -4.92 -6.42
N PHE A 481 -25.55 -5.59 -6.05
CA PHE A 481 -24.43 -4.93 -5.43
C PHE A 481 -23.41 -4.48 -6.48
N ASP A 482 -23.08 -3.19 -6.45
CA ASP A 482 -21.93 -2.67 -7.17
C ASP A 482 -20.68 -2.86 -6.29
N GLU A 483 -20.00 -3.97 -6.53
CA GLU A 483 -18.76 -4.36 -5.84
C GLU A 483 -17.50 -4.03 -6.66
N VAL A 484 -17.60 -3.10 -7.59
CA VAL A 484 -16.45 -2.68 -8.42
C VAL A 484 -15.32 -2.10 -7.57
N ILE A 485 -15.62 -1.54 -6.39
CA ILE A 485 -14.63 -1.09 -5.40
C ILE A 485 -14.37 -2.15 -4.33
N THR A 486 -15.43 -2.70 -3.77
CA THR A 486 -15.38 -3.54 -2.55
C THR A 486 -14.97 -4.98 -2.82
N GLY A 487 -15.21 -5.50 -4.04
CA GLY A 487 -14.81 -6.83 -4.46
C GLY A 487 -13.29 -7.05 -4.35
N PHE A 488 -12.89 -8.16 -3.74
CA PHE A 488 -11.48 -8.54 -3.53
C PHE A 488 -10.65 -7.54 -2.70
N ARG A 489 -11.31 -6.56 -2.08
CA ARG A 489 -10.70 -5.53 -1.24
C ARG A 489 -11.19 -5.58 0.21
N PHE A 490 -12.49 -5.74 0.44
CA PHE A 490 -13.09 -5.74 1.79
C PHE A 490 -13.11 -7.14 2.41
N ALA A 491 -13.35 -8.14 1.61
CA ALA A 491 -13.15 -9.55 1.87
C ALA A 491 -12.76 -10.23 0.56
N LYS A 492 -12.39 -11.51 0.58
CA LYS A 492 -12.06 -12.27 -0.63
C LYS A 492 -13.26 -12.36 -1.57
N GLY A 493 -14.46 -12.51 -1.02
CA GLY A 493 -15.73 -12.49 -1.75
C GLY A 493 -16.44 -11.13 -1.78
N GLY A 494 -15.76 -10.05 -1.37
CA GLY A 494 -16.30 -8.69 -1.40
C GLY A 494 -17.12 -8.29 -0.16
N ALA A 495 -17.87 -7.19 -0.28
CA ALA A 495 -18.70 -6.68 0.81
C ALA A 495 -19.88 -7.61 1.15
N GLN A 496 -20.35 -8.41 0.19
CA GLN A 496 -21.39 -9.43 0.45
C GLN A 496 -20.94 -10.50 1.44
N GLU A 497 -19.65 -10.89 1.41
CA GLU A 497 -19.03 -11.76 2.41
C GLU A 497 -18.88 -11.03 3.74
N LEU A 498 -18.36 -9.80 3.72
CA LEU A 498 -18.13 -9.00 4.93
C LEU A 498 -19.42 -8.75 5.73
N PHE A 499 -20.53 -8.46 5.05
CA PHE A 499 -21.80 -8.14 5.70
C PHE A 499 -22.77 -9.35 5.81
N GLY A 500 -22.42 -10.50 5.23
CA GLY A 500 -23.26 -11.69 5.26
C GLY A 500 -24.57 -11.56 4.48
N VAL A 501 -24.64 -10.66 3.48
CA VAL A 501 -25.83 -10.44 2.65
C VAL A 501 -25.51 -10.69 1.19
N VAL A 502 -26.04 -11.75 0.62
CA VAL A 502 -25.80 -12.16 -0.76
C VAL A 502 -26.82 -11.49 -1.68
N PRO A 503 -26.41 -10.65 -2.65
CA PRO A 503 -27.32 -10.03 -3.62
C PRO A 503 -27.75 -11.05 -4.70
N ASP A 504 -28.71 -10.65 -5.56
CA ASP A 504 -29.11 -11.47 -6.71
C ASP A 504 -28.09 -11.40 -7.87
N LEU A 505 -27.50 -10.21 -8.06
CA LEU A 505 -26.45 -9.94 -9.03
C LEU A 505 -25.37 -9.04 -8.39
N ALA A 506 -24.15 -9.13 -8.87
CA ALA A 506 -23.10 -8.19 -8.49
C ALA A 506 -22.23 -7.80 -9.69
N SER A 507 -21.63 -6.60 -9.60
CA SER A 507 -20.64 -6.09 -10.55
C SER A 507 -19.27 -6.05 -9.92
N LEU A 508 -18.26 -6.62 -10.56
CA LEU A 508 -16.86 -6.68 -10.10
C LEU A 508 -15.94 -5.94 -11.07
N GLY A 509 -14.77 -5.47 -10.60
CA GLY A 509 -13.82 -4.77 -11.46
C GLY A 509 -12.59 -4.28 -10.69
N LYS A 510 -11.99 -3.18 -11.15
CA LYS A 510 -10.85 -2.48 -10.49
C LYS A 510 -9.75 -3.41 -9.98
N ALA A 511 -9.71 -3.67 -8.65
CA ALA A 511 -8.67 -4.47 -8.00
C ALA A 511 -8.56 -5.90 -8.58
N MET A 512 -9.63 -6.43 -9.17
CA MET A 512 -9.65 -7.74 -9.81
C MET A 512 -8.55 -7.91 -10.87
N GLY A 513 -8.22 -6.84 -11.61
CA GLY A 513 -7.21 -6.88 -12.68
C GLY A 513 -5.84 -6.31 -12.30
N ASN A 514 -5.68 -5.77 -11.09
CA ASN A 514 -4.49 -5.04 -10.64
C ASN A 514 -3.95 -4.04 -11.69
N GLY A 515 -4.84 -3.24 -12.29
CA GLY A 515 -4.52 -2.25 -13.31
C GLY A 515 -4.85 -2.68 -14.74
N MET A 516 -5.03 -3.98 -15.02
CA MET A 516 -5.53 -4.45 -16.31
C MET A 516 -7.05 -4.20 -16.42
N PRO A 517 -7.54 -3.81 -17.62
CA PRO A 517 -8.95 -3.46 -17.84
C PRO A 517 -9.82 -4.72 -17.89
N ILE A 518 -10.44 -5.06 -16.77
CA ILE A 518 -11.40 -6.16 -16.65
C ILE A 518 -12.50 -5.84 -15.66
N SER A 519 -13.71 -6.28 -15.98
CA SER A 519 -14.88 -6.29 -15.10
C SER A 519 -15.69 -7.55 -15.34
N ALA A 520 -16.59 -7.86 -14.41
CA ALA A 520 -17.52 -8.98 -14.55
C ALA A 520 -18.87 -8.63 -13.94
N VAL A 521 -19.95 -9.08 -14.58
CA VAL A 521 -21.25 -9.23 -13.94
C VAL A 521 -21.39 -10.69 -13.54
N VAL A 522 -21.83 -10.90 -12.31
CA VAL A 522 -21.98 -12.23 -11.70
C VAL A 522 -23.32 -12.32 -10.97
N GLY A 523 -23.82 -13.50 -10.75
CA GLY A 523 -25.03 -13.72 -9.97
C GLY A 523 -25.66 -15.07 -10.17
N ARG A 524 -26.91 -15.19 -9.73
CA ARG A 524 -27.73 -16.40 -9.81
C ARG A 524 -27.84 -16.89 -11.26
N ALA A 525 -27.72 -18.19 -11.46
CA ALA A 525 -27.73 -18.79 -12.79
C ALA A 525 -29.05 -18.58 -13.55
N ASP A 526 -30.18 -18.54 -12.86
CA ASP A 526 -31.49 -18.29 -13.49
C ASP A 526 -31.59 -16.87 -14.05
N LEU A 527 -30.95 -15.88 -13.43
CA LEU A 527 -30.87 -14.53 -13.92
C LEU A 527 -29.80 -14.38 -15.02
N MET A 528 -28.62 -14.96 -14.80
CA MET A 528 -27.51 -14.84 -15.73
C MET A 528 -27.82 -15.50 -17.11
N ARG A 529 -28.65 -16.54 -17.14
CA ARG A 529 -29.13 -17.14 -18.42
C ARG A 529 -29.92 -16.18 -19.32
N GLN A 530 -30.45 -15.05 -18.77
CA GLN A 530 -31.00 -13.99 -19.62
C GLN A 530 -29.97 -13.44 -20.64
N MET A 531 -28.68 -13.64 -20.39
CA MET A 531 -27.61 -13.26 -21.34
C MET A 531 -27.61 -14.08 -22.64
N GLU A 532 -28.35 -15.17 -22.73
CA GLU A 532 -28.54 -15.92 -24.01
C GLU A 532 -29.38 -15.10 -24.99
N GLU A 533 -30.31 -14.28 -24.50
CA GLU A 533 -31.17 -13.40 -25.29
C GLU A 533 -30.74 -11.91 -25.20
N VAL A 534 -30.25 -11.47 -24.05
CA VAL A 534 -29.75 -10.11 -23.88
C VAL A 534 -28.40 -9.95 -24.58
N PHE A 535 -28.39 -9.15 -25.65
CA PHE A 535 -27.16 -8.89 -26.40
C PHE A 535 -26.19 -8.02 -25.59
N PHE A 536 -25.38 -8.69 -24.76
CA PHE A 536 -24.22 -8.12 -24.07
C PHE A 536 -22.96 -8.81 -24.60
N SER A 537 -22.35 -8.22 -25.63
CA SER A 537 -21.23 -8.81 -26.38
C SER A 537 -20.12 -7.79 -26.56
N ALA A 538 -19.19 -7.78 -25.63
CA ALA A 538 -17.99 -6.94 -25.68
C ALA A 538 -16.87 -7.70 -26.43
N THR A 539 -16.39 -7.13 -27.54
CA THR A 539 -15.32 -7.72 -28.37
C THR A 539 -14.11 -8.14 -27.55
N PHE A 540 -13.74 -7.35 -26.54
CA PHE A 540 -12.58 -7.61 -25.68
C PHE A 540 -12.96 -8.23 -24.32
N GLY A 541 -14.17 -8.75 -24.14
CA GLY A 541 -14.58 -9.38 -22.88
C GLY A 541 -13.69 -10.56 -22.49
N GLY A 542 -13.32 -11.38 -23.47
CA GLY A 542 -12.41 -12.53 -23.32
C GLY A 542 -10.95 -12.24 -23.69
N GLU A 543 -10.49 -10.98 -23.63
CA GLU A 543 -9.10 -10.63 -23.93
C GLU A 543 -8.15 -11.24 -22.88
N ALA A 544 -7.18 -12.01 -23.37
CA ALA A 544 -6.44 -12.99 -22.57
C ALA A 544 -5.45 -12.39 -21.57
N LEU A 545 -4.86 -11.20 -21.82
CA LEU A 545 -3.93 -10.58 -20.87
C LEU A 545 -4.64 -10.16 -19.60
N SER A 546 -5.82 -9.56 -19.71
CA SER A 546 -6.62 -9.15 -18.55
C SER A 546 -7.16 -10.36 -17.78
N LEU A 547 -7.53 -11.43 -18.49
CA LEU A 547 -7.95 -12.69 -17.85
C LEU A 547 -6.79 -13.34 -17.07
N ALA A 548 -5.60 -13.41 -17.68
CA ALA A 548 -4.39 -13.95 -17.03
C ALA A 548 -3.99 -13.13 -15.80
N ALA A 549 -4.04 -11.80 -15.91
CA ALA A 549 -3.78 -10.91 -14.80
C ALA A 549 -4.78 -11.13 -13.65
N ALA A 550 -6.07 -11.14 -13.93
CA ALA A 550 -7.11 -11.34 -12.93
C ALA A 550 -6.99 -12.70 -12.24
N LEU A 551 -6.71 -13.77 -13.00
CA LEU A 551 -6.48 -15.10 -12.43
C LEU A 551 -5.27 -15.12 -11.49
N ALA A 552 -4.17 -14.42 -11.83
CA ALA A 552 -3.01 -14.28 -10.98
C ALA A 552 -3.33 -13.49 -9.69
N VAL A 553 -4.12 -12.41 -9.81
CA VAL A 553 -4.59 -11.62 -8.64
C VAL A 553 -5.40 -12.50 -7.70
N LEU A 554 -6.42 -13.22 -8.20
CA LEU A 554 -7.27 -14.07 -7.35
C LEU A 554 -6.46 -15.20 -6.70
N THR A 555 -5.57 -15.83 -7.45
CA THR A 555 -4.66 -16.87 -6.92
C THR A 555 -3.79 -16.32 -5.77
N LYS A 556 -3.28 -15.09 -5.90
CA LYS A 556 -2.48 -14.45 -4.85
C LYS A 556 -3.33 -14.11 -3.62
N ILE A 557 -4.54 -13.61 -3.81
CA ILE A 557 -5.48 -13.31 -2.71
C ILE A 557 -5.85 -14.58 -1.92
N GLU A 558 -5.94 -15.73 -2.58
CA GLU A 558 -6.19 -17.01 -1.90
C GLU A 558 -4.96 -17.50 -1.12
N ARG A 559 -3.77 -17.31 -1.67
CA ARG A 559 -2.50 -17.79 -1.13
C ARG A 559 -1.93 -16.91 -0.01
N GLU A 560 -2.10 -15.59 -0.10
CA GLU A 560 -1.47 -14.59 0.76
C GLU A 560 -2.51 -13.76 1.52
N PRO A 561 -2.17 -13.19 2.69
CA PRO A 561 -3.08 -12.39 3.52
C PRO A 561 -3.25 -10.97 2.94
N VAL A 562 -3.68 -10.88 1.67
CA VAL A 562 -3.78 -9.59 0.96
C VAL A 562 -4.84 -8.70 1.61
N VAL A 563 -6.04 -9.23 1.83
CA VAL A 563 -7.17 -8.47 2.39
C VAL A 563 -6.85 -8.02 3.82
N GLU A 564 -6.33 -8.92 4.65
CA GLU A 564 -5.95 -8.65 6.03
C GLU A 564 -4.90 -7.54 6.12
N ARG A 565 -3.94 -7.52 5.19
CA ARG A 565 -2.93 -6.47 5.13
C ARG A 565 -3.51 -5.13 4.67
N LEU A 566 -4.47 -5.12 3.73
CA LEU A 566 -5.18 -3.89 3.35
C LEU A 566 -5.90 -3.27 4.55
N TRP A 567 -6.60 -4.10 5.36
CA TRP A 567 -7.24 -3.65 6.59
C TRP A 567 -6.24 -3.10 7.61
N ALA A 568 -5.17 -3.85 7.90
CA ALA A 568 -4.16 -3.45 8.88
C ALA A 568 -3.43 -2.15 8.49
N SER A 569 -3.04 -2.02 7.21
CA SER A 569 -2.36 -0.82 6.70
C SER A 569 -3.27 0.40 6.71
N GLY A 570 -4.53 0.22 6.32
CA GLY A 570 -5.54 1.30 6.34
C GLY A 570 -5.90 1.75 7.75
N ALA A 571 -6.11 0.80 8.68
CA ALA A 571 -6.36 1.10 10.10
C ALA A 571 -5.22 1.90 10.72
N ARG A 572 -3.97 1.52 10.42
CA ARG A 572 -2.79 2.22 10.91
C ARG A 572 -2.68 3.64 10.36
N LEU A 573 -2.91 3.82 9.04
CA LEU A 573 -2.91 5.14 8.42
C LEU A 573 -3.99 6.03 9.05
N ARG A 574 -5.22 5.51 9.21
CA ARG A 574 -6.32 6.23 9.84
C ARG A 574 -5.99 6.63 11.27
N ALA A 575 -5.62 5.69 12.13
CA ALA A 575 -5.29 5.96 13.53
C ALA A 575 -4.15 6.98 13.66
N GLY A 576 -3.13 6.90 12.80
CA GLY A 576 -2.05 7.88 12.77
C GLY A 576 -2.54 9.28 12.42
N VAL A 577 -3.37 9.43 11.38
CA VAL A 577 -3.92 10.74 10.99
C VAL A 577 -4.88 11.26 12.05
N ASP A 578 -5.74 10.43 12.64
CA ASP A 578 -6.66 10.83 13.72
C ASP A 578 -5.87 11.37 14.94
N GLY A 579 -4.77 10.71 15.32
CA GLY A 579 -3.87 11.20 16.36
C GLY A 579 -3.22 12.55 16.03
N LEU A 580 -2.84 12.75 14.76
CA LEU A 580 -2.27 14.03 14.29
C LEU A 580 -3.32 15.15 14.29
N LEU A 581 -4.57 14.86 13.94
CA LEU A 581 -5.70 15.79 13.97
C LEU A 581 -6.03 16.21 15.41
N ALA A 582 -6.18 15.24 16.31
CA ALA A 582 -6.45 15.50 17.73
C ALA A 582 -5.36 16.35 18.38
N ALA A 583 -4.09 16.03 18.14
CA ALA A 583 -2.95 16.80 18.67
C ALA A 583 -2.92 18.27 18.22
N ARG A 584 -3.66 18.63 17.16
CA ARG A 584 -3.75 19.99 16.61
C ARG A 584 -5.11 20.65 16.80
N GLY A 585 -6.08 19.96 17.43
CA GLY A 585 -7.46 20.44 17.58
C GLY A 585 -8.20 20.61 16.26
N LEU A 586 -7.90 19.75 15.27
CA LEU A 586 -8.48 19.77 13.92
C LEU A 586 -9.46 18.60 13.66
N ASP A 587 -9.67 17.71 14.62
CA ASP A 587 -10.54 16.53 14.56
C ASP A 587 -12.04 16.89 14.41
N GLY A 588 -12.45 18.10 14.82
CA GLY A 588 -13.77 18.65 14.51
C GLY A 588 -13.94 19.15 13.07
N LEU A 589 -12.85 19.51 12.39
CA LEU A 589 -12.85 20.06 11.04
C LEU A 589 -12.59 19.01 9.97
N VAL A 590 -11.66 18.11 10.21
CA VAL A 590 -11.20 17.08 9.26
C VAL A 590 -11.41 15.70 9.86
N LYS A 591 -11.98 14.79 9.08
CA LYS A 591 -12.22 13.40 9.49
C LYS A 591 -11.85 12.43 8.38
N LEU A 592 -11.35 11.28 8.76
CA LEU A 592 -11.17 10.14 7.86
C LEU A 592 -12.31 9.13 8.12
N ASN A 593 -13.24 9.02 7.18
CA ASN A 593 -14.40 8.14 7.24
C ASN A 593 -14.24 6.94 6.29
N GLY A 594 -15.25 6.06 6.26
CA GLY A 594 -15.25 4.86 5.43
C GLY A 594 -14.63 3.66 6.13
N PHE A 595 -14.06 2.76 5.35
CA PHE A 595 -13.46 1.51 5.82
C PHE A 595 -11.95 1.55 5.65
N ASP A 596 -11.21 0.84 6.49
CA ASP A 596 -9.75 0.91 6.49
C ASP A 596 -9.08 0.62 5.13
N PRO A 597 -9.54 -0.35 4.31
CA PRO A 597 -9.01 -0.52 2.97
C PRO A 597 -9.36 0.62 1.99
N TRP A 598 -10.33 1.47 2.35
CA TRP A 598 -10.81 2.58 1.53
C TRP A 598 -11.28 3.73 2.41
N VAL A 599 -10.35 4.57 2.83
CA VAL A 599 -10.59 5.71 3.71
C VAL A 599 -10.89 6.96 2.89
N LEU A 600 -11.88 7.73 3.31
CA LEU A 600 -12.36 8.92 2.62
C LEU A 600 -12.27 10.16 3.52
N LEU A 601 -11.75 11.24 2.96
CA LEU A 601 -11.62 12.54 3.61
C LEU A 601 -12.98 13.25 3.65
N SER A 602 -13.44 13.57 4.85
CA SER A 602 -14.59 14.43 5.11
C SER A 602 -14.15 15.71 5.80
N ILE A 603 -14.72 16.82 5.40
CA ILE A 603 -14.34 18.15 5.90
C ILE A 603 -15.61 18.94 6.25
N GLU A 604 -15.68 19.39 7.49
CA GLU A 604 -16.75 20.24 7.98
C GLU A 604 -16.47 21.72 7.67
N PRO A 605 -17.50 22.58 7.57
CA PRO A 605 -17.30 24.02 7.45
C PRO A 605 -16.60 24.61 8.68
N HIS A 606 -15.74 25.62 8.45
CA HIS A 606 -15.07 26.38 9.50
C HIS A 606 -15.27 27.89 9.29
N ALA A 607 -15.20 28.69 10.37
CA ALA A 607 -15.39 30.15 10.28
C ALA A 607 -14.42 30.84 9.32
N HIS A 608 -13.23 30.28 9.10
CA HIS A 608 -12.16 30.81 8.26
C HIS A 608 -11.91 30.01 6.98
N ALA A 609 -12.63 28.90 6.74
CA ALA A 609 -12.38 28.05 5.58
C ALA A 609 -13.65 27.29 5.13
N THR A 610 -13.92 27.26 3.86
CA THR A 610 -14.89 26.33 3.26
C THR A 610 -14.28 24.92 3.18
N PRO A 611 -15.12 23.87 3.08
CA PRO A 611 -14.62 22.49 2.91
C PRO A 611 -13.71 22.33 1.69
N PHE A 612 -13.98 22.99 0.57
CA PHE A 612 -13.15 22.92 -0.63
C PHE A 612 -11.82 23.67 -0.50
N GLU A 613 -11.78 24.78 0.24
CA GLU A 613 -10.54 25.47 0.55
C GLU A 613 -9.65 24.59 1.44
N THR A 614 -10.20 24.04 2.53
CA THR A 614 -9.48 23.09 3.39
C THR A 614 -8.98 21.88 2.62
N LYS A 615 -9.84 21.26 1.79
CA LYS A 615 -9.44 20.14 0.93
C LYS A 615 -8.28 20.51 0.02
N THR A 616 -8.35 21.67 -0.63
CA THR A 616 -7.32 22.13 -1.56
C THR A 616 -5.98 22.33 -0.87
N ILE A 617 -5.98 22.94 0.33
CA ILE A 617 -4.77 23.14 1.14
C ILE A 617 -4.15 21.78 1.50
N LEU A 618 -4.95 20.85 2.00
CA LEU A 618 -4.45 19.53 2.37
C LEU A 618 -3.88 18.77 1.17
N LEU A 619 -4.60 18.71 0.05
CA LEU A 619 -4.10 18.02 -1.15
C LEU A 619 -2.85 18.68 -1.73
N TYR A 620 -2.77 20.03 -1.69
CA TYR A 620 -1.59 20.77 -2.11
C TYR A 620 -0.37 20.40 -1.26
N GLU A 621 -0.51 20.45 0.06
CA GLU A 621 0.58 20.21 1.00
C GLU A 621 1.01 18.74 1.04
N LEU A 622 0.06 17.80 0.88
CA LEU A 622 0.36 16.36 0.76
C LEU A 622 1.16 16.07 -0.50
N ALA A 623 0.71 16.58 -1.65
CA ALA A 623 1.41 16.39 -2.93
C ALA A 623 2.81 17.02 -2.91
N ALA A 624 2.96 18.23 -2.34
CA ALA A 624 4.25 18.87 -2.17
C ALA A 624 5.23 18.03 -1.34
N ARG A 625 4.71 17.21 -0.41
CA ARG A 625 5.49 16.29 0.45
C ARG A 625 5.58 14.87 -0.09
N GLY A 626 5.19 14.63 -1.33
CA GLY A 626 5.34 13.32 -1.97
C GLY A 626 4.25 12.31 -1.63
N VAL A 627 3.02 12.76 -1.37
CA VAL A 627 1.86 11.88 -1.24
C VAL A 627 0.80 12.27 -2.26
N LEU A 628 0.45 11.34 -3.14
CA LEU A 628 -0.57 11.54 -4.16
C LEU A 628 -1.92 11.01 -3.67
N THR A 629 -2.89 11.91 -3.53
CA THR A 629 -4.27 11.58 -3.13
C THR A 629 -5.27 12.55 -3.75
N VAL A 630 -6.52 12.14 -3.88
CA VAL A 630 -7.67 12.99 -4.28
C VAL A 630 -8.65 13.21 -3.11
N GLY A 631 -8.22 12.87 -1.90
CA GLY A 631 -9.07 12.82 -0.71
C GLY A 631 -9.66 11.43 -0.45
N SER A 632 -9.21 10.43 -1.21
CA SER A 632 -9.42 9.01 -0.96
C SER A 632 -8.05 8.38 -0.69
N HIS A 633 -7.94 7.64 0.40
CA HIS A 633 -6.70 6.98 0.81
C HIS A 633 -6.86 5.48 0.58
N ASN A 634 -6.39 5.03 -0.56
CA ASN A 634 -6.53 3.64 -1.00
C ASN A 634 -5.19 2.94 -0.76
N VAL A 635 -5.11 2.15 0.29
CA VAL A 635 -3.91 1.34 0.52
C VAL A 635 -3.85 0.17 -0.45
N SER A 636 -2.65 -0.22 -0.86
CA SER A 636 -2.38 -1.44 -1.62
C SER A 636 -1.59 -2.44 -0.80
N TYR A 637 -1.56 -3.69 -1.22
CA TYR A 637 -0.79 -4.76 -0.56
C TYR A 637 0.71 -4.46 -0.50
N ALA A 638 1.22 -3.68 -1.47
CA ALA A 638 2.63 -3.31 -1.56
C ALA A 638 3.03 -2.13 -0.67
N HIS A 639 2.09 -1.36 -0.10
CA HIS A 639 2.46 -0.30 0.83
C HIS A 639 3.14 -0.88 2.07
N ASP A 640 4.38 -0.47 2.31
CA ASP A 640 5.18 -0.91 3.44
C ASP A 640 5.18 0.11 4.59
N GLU A 641 5.94 -0.20 5.64
CA GLU A 641 6.10 0.66 6.81
C GLU A 641 6.67 2.04 6.47
N ALA A 642 7.57 2.11 5.50
CA ALA A 642 8.19 3.37 5.07
C ALA A 642 7.18 4.23 4.30
N ASP A 643 6.35 3.62 3.46
CA ASP A 643 5.29 4.32 2.74
C ASP A 643 4.26 4.93 3.69
N LEU A 644 3.81 4.14 4.69
CA LEU A 644 2.87 4.62 5.71
C LEU A 644 3.47 5.72 6.58
N ALA A 645 4.74 5.56 6.98
CA ALA A 645 5.45 6.57 7.76
C ALA A 645 5.64 7.88 6.96
N HIS A 646 5.98 7.78 5.67
CA HIS A 646 6.08 8.92 4.77
C HIS A 646 4.71 9.65 4.67
N ALA A 647 3.64 8.90 4.46
CA ALA A 647 2.29 9.46 4.39
C ALA A 647 1.90 10.18 5.69
N LEU A 648 2.18 9.59 6.85
CA LEU A 648 1.92 10.21 8.16
C LEU A 648 2.77 11.47 8.39
N GLY A 649 4.04 11.47 7.99
CA GLY A 649 4.89 12.65 8.04
C GLY A 649 4.37 13.78 7.15
N ALA A 650 3.95 13.45 5.92
CA ALA A 650 3.33 14.41 5.00
C ALA A 650 2.04 15.00 5.58
N TRP A 651 1.19 14.18 6.20
CA TRP A 651 -0.01 14.61 6.91
C TRP A 651 0.32 15.56 8.06
N ALA A 652 1.34 15.24 8.90
CA ALA A 652 1.76 16.10 9.99
C ALA A 652 2.14 17.51 9.48
N GLY A 653 2.97 17.59 8.44
CA GLY A 653 3.37 18.86 7.84
C GLY A 653 2.20 19.61 7.18
N ALA A 654 1.29 18.91 6.50
CA ALA A 654 0.10 19.53 5.90
C ALA A 654 -0.85 20.13 6.95
N LEU A 655 -1.07 19.42 8.05
CA LEU A 655 -1.91 19.87 9.15
C LEU A 655 -1.29 21.06 9.90
N ASP A 656 0.04 21.14 10.06
CA ASP A 656 0.73 22.27 10.64
C ASP A 656 0.54 23.55 9.83
N VAL A 657 0.59 23.44 8.50
CA VAL A 657 0.29 24.54 7.58
C VAL A 657 -1.17 24.96 7.72
N LEU A 658 -2.12 24.04 7.65
CA LEU A 658 -3.55 24.32 7.80
C LEU A 658 -3.85 25.01 9.13
N ALA A 659 -3.37 24.46 10.24
CA ALA A 659 -3.56 25.03 11.58
C ALA A 659 -2.99 26.45 11.68
N THR A 660 -1.83 26.70 11.05
CA THR A 660 -1.22 28.04 11.02
C THR A 660 -2.06 29.03 10.21
N MET A 661 -2.57 28.62 9.05
CA MET A 661 -3.43 29.48 8.24
C MET A 661 -4.74 29.82 8.95
N LEU A 662 -5.38 28.86 9.60
CA LEU A 662 -6.62 29.06 10.35
C LEU A 662 -6.43 30.03 11.54
N ARG A 663 -5.29 29.95 12.26
CA ARG A 663 -4.95 30.90 13.33
C ARG A 663 -4.75 32.33 12.83
N ARG A 664 -4.30 32.52 11.59
CA ARG A 664 -4.11 33.85 10.97
C ARG A 664 -5.42 34.47 10.45
N GLY A 665 -6.51 33.73 10.39
CA GLY A 665 -7.82 34.17 9.92
C GLY A 665 -8.25 33.47 8.61
N PRO A 666 -9.08 34.11 7.77
CA PRO A 666 -9.59 33.49 6.53
C PRO A 666 -8.47 32.91 5.66
N VAL A 667 -8.61 31.63 5.26
CA VAL A 667 -7.57 30.92 4.51
C VAL A 667 -7.48 31.36 3.06
N ARG A 668 -8.57 31.85 2.47
CA ARG A 668 -8.66 32.20 1.04
C ARG A 668 -7.54 33.15 0.57
N PRO A 669 -7.25 34.27 1.25
CA PRO A 669 -6.15 35.17 0.87
C PRO A 669 -4.76 34.58 1.06
N GLN A 670 -4.63 33.51 1.85
CA GLN A 670 -3.37 32.85 2.16
C GLN A 670 -3.06 31.69 1.21
N MET A 671 -4.04 31.25 0.41
CA MET A 671 -3.88 30.12 -0.51
C MET A 671 -2.99 30.50 -1.70
N LYS A 672 -2.10 29.58 -2.06
CA LYS A 672 -1.21 29.70 -3.22
C LYS A 672 -1.90 29.42 -4.55
N VAL A 673 -3.05 28.73 -4.51
CA VAL A 673 -3.79 28.25 -5.68
C VAL A 673 -5.30 28.41 -5.45
N PRO A 674 -6.12 28.51 -6.51
CA PRO A 674 -7.57 28.54 -6.35
C PRO A 674 -8.10 27.24 -5.76
N PRO A 675 -9.21 27.25 -4.99
CA PRO A 675 -9.82 26.04 -4.48
C PRO A 675 -10.36 25.16 -5.59
N LEU A 676 -10.31 23.86 -5.36
CA LEU A 676 -10.94 22.87 -6.20
C LEU A 676 -12.48 23.03 -6.17
N GLU A 677 -13.15 22.57 -7.22
CA GLU A 677 -14.59 22.59 -7.34
C GLU A 677 -15.16 21.15 -7.41
N PRO A 678 -16.43 20.93 -7.01
CA PRO A 678 -17.05 19.62 -7.10
C PRO A 678 -17.22 19.19 -8.56
N VAL A 679 -16.83 17.96 -8.91
CA VAL A 679 -16.91 17.43 -10.28
C VAL A 679 -18.36 17.16 -10.68
N PHE A 680 -19.15 16.54 -9.80
CA PHE A 680 -20.59 16.31 -9.97
C PHE A 680 -21.27 15.99 -8.63
N ARG A 681 -22.62 15.98 -8.63
CA ARG A 681 -23.44 15.51 -7.52
C ARG A 681 -24.50 14.56 -8.06
N VAL A 682 -24.81 13.50 -7.31
CA VAL A 682 -26.01 12.69 -7.51
C VAL A 682 -27.21 13.55 -7.07
N ARG A 683 -28.27 13.59 -7.85
CA ARG A 683 -29.47 14.41 -7.58
C ARG A 683 -30.35 13.76 -6.55
#